data_5ab9a58bff62bf0ff488d0b5c66810bd
#
_entry.id   5ab9a58bff62bf0ff488d0b5c66810bd
#
_cell.length_a   1.000
_cell.length_b   1.000
_cell.length_c   1.000
_cell.angle_alpha   90.00
_cell.angle_beta   90.00
_cell.angle_gamma   90.00
#
_symmetry.space_group_name_H-M   'P 1'
#
loop_
_entity.id
_entity.type
_entity.pdbx_description
1 polymer ?
#
loop_
_entity_poly.entity_id
_entity_poly.type
_entity_poly.pdbx_seq_one_letter_code
_entity_poly.pdbx_strand_id
1 'polypeptide(L)'
;MRILRFASLLAAALLFTSSSLLAQDTRKVTEPVIPSSCVTLNANIAAPRGVIALADEQKLDTERIQHALDTCAAGQAVILRSQGQKYVFLTGPLTLRPGVTLVVDAHTVLAASRDPRLYDLTPGSCGIVGERGRGCKPLIFGDGVQNGGIMGEGSIDARGGAKLLGQEVTWWDLAHQAKVLDKSQSVPSMISLRHADGFTMYKITLRNSPGFHVSVNLTDGFTAWGVKIMTPKTASNTDGIDPGSSRNITIAYSSINTGDDDVCLKPNRAAGVSNMSVLHNHFYAGHGMSIGSGTDGGVDHLLVEDLSIDGADNGLRIKSDPSRGGLVHDVTYRNVCIRNVRNPLVFTPHYTVFKGDRLPIYRDITLENVHVLSPGAFTFLGLDADHKLGIKLDNVFADDQQHSLFYNQDAEITIGPSRGNLAPAGDNVSITQAPGSAEGKPLECDARFVPFPSLATAPELAGKVPPEDNNLYIAADGTGDFYSVQRALDVAKEGQVLMVSPGVYREVLTVDKKNITIRSNNPDASKTVIVNDRSAGANGGTLHSATVNVTADNFFAENITIENDFNATHPQLPAGSQALALMITGDRAVFHNVRFLGNQDTLYAGSRNCSPDGKNCIPTRQYFSDSYIAGNVDFIFGDSKAYFDRCEIHSTAHAGGFITAQSRHNPDQDSGYVFNHCKLLVDPGVTSPVYLGRPWRPYATVIFMNTEMGSHIDPAGWREWHPGETHSIDTVYYAEFNSTGPGAQPDKRDPHTHFLTPEQVKQYEPSVFLRGSDNWDPTQLPKQ
;
A
#
# COMPACT_ATOMS: atom_id res chain seq x y z
N MET A 1 -10.89 -77.43 -21.21
CA MET A 1 -11.66 -76.73 -20.18
C MET A 1 -11.10 -75.33 -20.05
N ARG A 2 -11.67 -74.34 -20.70
CA ARG A 2 -11.22 -72.93 -20.72
C ARG A 2 -12.09 -72.17 -19.77
N ILE A 3 -11.49 -71.48 -18.79
CA ILE A 3 -12.17 -70.55 -17.88
C ILE A 3 -11.92 -69.13 -18.37
N LEU A 4 -12.98 -68.49 -18.83
CA LEU A 4 -13.01 -67.04 -19.11
C LEU A 4 -13.04 -66.28 -17.79
N ARG A 5 -12.13 -65.29 -17.65
CA ARG A 5 -12.26 -64.24 -16.62
C ARG A 5 -12.85 -62.99 -17.24
N PHE A 6 -13.98 -62.59 -16.75
CA PHE A 6 -14.58 -61.28 -17.00
C PHE A 6 -13.91 -60.23 -16.07
N ALA A 7 -13.34 -59.19 -16.68
CA ALA A 7 -12.91 -58.02 -15.97
C ALA A 7 -14.02 -57.00 -16.02
N SER A 8 -14.59 -56.64 -14.85
CA SER A 8 -15.53 -55.56 -14.69
C SER A 8 -14.78 -54.24 -14.54
N LEU A 9 -14.91 -53.35 -15.54
CA LEU A 9 -14.52 -51.93 -15.39
C LEU A 9 -15.61 -51.21 -14.64
N LEU A 10 -15.35 -50.77 -13.42
CA LEU A 10 -16.12 -49.73 -12.71
C LEU A 10 -15.67 -48.35 -13.23
N ALA A 11 -16.51 -47.73 -14.03
CA ALA A 11 -16.41 -46.32 -14.36
C ALA A 11 -16.96 -45.49 -13.17
N ALA A 12 -16.06 -44.87 -12.38
CA ALA A 12 -16.44 -43.89 -11.39
C ALA A 12 -16.81 -42.58 -12.10
N ALA A 13 -18.11 -42.34 -12.28
CA ALA A 13 -18.62 -41.03 -12.68
C ALA A 13 -18.46 -40.06 -11.51
N LEU A 14 -17.48 -39.16 -11.60
CA LEU A 14 -17.38 -37.98 -10.76
C LEU A 14 -18.54 -37.05 -11.08
N LEU A 15 -19.60 -37.14 -10.28
CA LEU A 15 -20.63 -36.11 -10.22
C LEU A 15 -20.04 -34.85 -9.64
N PHE A 16 -19.62 -33.91 -10.49
CA PHE A 16 -19.49 -32.52 -10.10
C PHE A 16 -20.89 -32.02 -9.77
N THR A 17 -21.25 -32.02 -8.49
CA THR A 17 -22.35 -31.19 -8.00
C THR A 17 -21.95 -29.75 -8.18
N SER A 18 -22.40 -29.11 -9.26
CA SER A 18 -22.43 -27.66 -9.36
C SER A 18 -23.34 -27.15 -8.24
N SER A 19 -22.77 -26.76 -7.10
CA SER A 19 -23.47 -25.96 -6.12
C SER A 19 -23.93 -24.70 -6.85
N SER A 20 -25.22 -24.56 -7.08
CA SER A 20 -25.81 -23.31 -7.51
C SER A 20 -25.56 -22.31 -6.40
N LEU A 21 -24.62 -21.39 -6.62
CA LEU A 21 -24.45 -20.20 -5.80
C LEU A 21 -25.81 -19.50 -5.74
N LEU A 22 -26.27 -19.21 -4.53
CA LEU A 22 -27.42 -18.34 -4.31
C LEU A 22 -26.98 -16.91 -4.65
N ALA A 23 -26.92 -16.59 -5.92
CA ALA A 23 -26.59 -15.26 -6.41
C ALA A 23 -27.83 -14.37 -6.28
N GLN A 24 -27.61 -13.10 -5.95
CA GLN A 24 -28.68 -12.08 -5.96
C GLN A 24 -28.93 -11.56 -7.38
N ASP A 25 -27.94 -11.62 -8.25
CA ASP A 25 -28.14 -11.38 -9.69
C ASP A 25 -29.14 -12.39 -10.25
N THR A 26 -30.23 -11.91 -10.82
CA THR A 26 -31.31 -12.78 -11.32
C THR A 26 -30.94 -13.54 -12.60
N ARG A 27 -29.81 -13.17 -13.22
CA ARG A 27 -29.27 -13.85 -14.40
C ARG A 27 -28.48 -15.10 -13.99
N LYS A 28 -28.47 -16.11 -14.84
CA LYS A 28 -27.50 -17.21 -14.72
C LYS A 28 -26.14 -16.76 -15.31
N VAL A 29 -25.26 -16.22 -14.49
CA VAL A 29 -23.94 -15.78 -14.93
C VAL A 29 -22.96 -16.97 -14.91
N THR A 30 -22.23 -17.14 -15.99
CA THR A 30 -21.17 -18.15 -16.14
C THR A 30 -19.92 -17.45 -16.67
N GLU A 31 -18.75 -18.12 -16.61
CA GLU A 31 -17.52 -17.56 -17.17
C GLU A 31 -17.74 -17.12 -18.62
N PRO A 32 -17.45 -15.84 -18.96
CA PRO A 32 -17.69 -15.29 -20.29
C PRO A 32 -16.79 -15.93 -21.36
N VAL A 33 -17.26 -15.88 -22.60
CA VAL A 33 -16.52 -16.35 -23.78
C VAL A 33 -16.25 -15.17 -24.71
N ILE A 34 -15.02 -15.04 -25.20
CA ILE A 34 -14.64 -13.98 -26.16
C ILE A 34 -15.32 -14.26 -27.52
N PRO A 35 -16.08 -13.30 -28.09
CA PRO A 35 -16.73 -13.47 -29.39
C PRO A 35 -15.73 -13.66 -30.54
N SER A 36 -16.21 -14.19 -31.67
CA SER A 36 -15.40 -14.29 -32.88
C SER A 36 -14.98 -12.91 -33.40
N SER A 37 -13.77 -12.82 -33.95
CA SER A 37 -13.23 -11.56 -34.46
C SER A 37 -13.88 -11.11 -35.78
N CYS A 38 -14.25 -9.85 -35.88
CA CYS A 38 -14.54 -9.17 -37.14
C CYS A 38 -13.25 -8.65 -37.80
N VAL A 39 -12.32 -8.14 -36.97
CA VAL A 39 -11.03 -7.61 -37.44
C VAL A 39 -9.99 -7.72 -36.32
N THR A 40 -8.74 -7.95 -36.73
CA THR A 40 -7.58 -7.89 -35.81
C THR A 40 -6.68 -6.75 -36.26
N LEU A 41 -6.41 -5.81 -35.38
CA LEU A 41 -5.46 -4.72 -35.56
C LEU A 41 -4.13 -5.08 -34.89
N ASN A 42 -3.01 -4.77 -35.55
CA ASN A 42 -1.69 -4.98 -35.01
C ASN A 42 -1.14 -3.68 -34.41
N ALA A 43 -0.44 -3.80 -33.28
CA ALA A 43 0.20 -2.69 -32.59
C ALA A 43 1.35 -2.08 -33.42
N ASN A 44 1.52 -0.77 -33.33
CA ASN A 44 2.52 -0.03 -34.10
C ASN A 44 3.66 0.54 -33.24
N ILE A 45 3.50 0.61 -31.93
CA ILE A 45 4.43 1.24 -30.99
C ILE A 45 5.11 0.17 -30.15
N ALA A 46 6.44 0.29 -30.03
CA ALA A 46 7.24 -0.39 -29.02
C ALA A 46 7.42 0.55 -27.83
N ALA A 47 7.24 0.05 -26.61
CA ALA A 47 7.43 0.84 -25.39
C ALA A 47 8.35 0.08 -24.42
N PRO A 48 9.67 0.09 -24.64
CA PRO A 48 10.61 -0.61 -23.77
C PRO A 48 10.37 -0.24 -22.30
N ARG A 49 10.21 -1.23 -21.45
CA ARG A 49 9.86 -1.07 -20.03
C ARG A 49 8.56 -0.28 -19.78
N GLY A 50 7.58 -0.39 -20.68
CA GLY A 50 6.30 0.33 -20.58
C GLY A 50 6.35 1.81 -20.94
N VAL A 51 7.51 2.36 -21.28
CA VAL A 51 7.69 3.80 -21.57
C VAL A 51 7.52 4.06 -23.07
N ILE A 52 6.49 4.83 -23.42
CA ILE A 52 6.29 5.33 -24.81
C ILE A 52 7.26 6.49 -25.05
N ALA A 53 8.06 6.39 -26.10
CA ALA A 53 8.98 7.46 -26.46
C ALA A 53 8.22 8.75 -26.82
N LEU A 54 8.76 9.92 -26.47
CA LEU A 54 8.10 11.22 -26.74
C LEU A 54 7.77 11.41 -28.24
N ALA A 55 8.60 10.92 -29.12
CA ALA A 55 8.35 10.95 -30.57
C ALA A 55 7.16 10.08 -31.02
N ASP A 56 6.76 9.11 -30.19
CA ASP A 56 5.63 8.22 -30.47
C ASP A 56 4.31 8.71 -29.89
N GLU A 57 4.33 9.73 -29.00
CA GLU A 57 3.13 10.28 -28.36
C GLU A 57 2.11 10.91 -29.36
N GLN A 58 2.53 11.14 -30.58
CA GLN A 58 1.65 11.66 -31.66
C GLN A 58 1.12 10.55 -32.60
N LYS A 59 1.56 9.30 -32.40
CA LYS A 59 1.14 8.16 -33.25
C LYS A 59 -0.16 7.55 -32.73
N LEU A 60 -1.25 8.32 -32.75
CA LEU A 60 -2.53 7.89 -32.25
C LEU A 60 -3.17 6.84 -33.17
N ASP A 61 -3.66 5.77 -32.56
CA ASP A 61 -4.47 4.71 -33.18
C ASP A 61 -5.99 4.96 -33.05
N THR A 62 -6.38 6.12 -32.50
CA THR A 62 -7.78 6.42 -32.16
C THR A 62 -8.73 6.23 -33.32
N GLU A 63 -8.42 6.84 -34.48
CA GLU A 63 -9.26 6.75 -35.69
C GLU A 63 -9.33 5.32 -36.22
N ARG A 64 -8.19 4.60 -36.21
CA ARG A 64 -8.11 3.23 -36.69
C ARG A 64 -8.92 2.28 -35.81
N ILE A 65 -8.83 2.42 -34.49
CA ILE A 65 -9.61 1.61 -33.55
C ILE A 65 -11.09 1.98 -33.63
N GLN A 66 -11.41 3.28 -33.67
CA GLN A 66 -12.79 3.73 -33.74
C GLN A 66 -13.47 3.24 -35.04
N HIS A 67 -12.79 3.34 -36.17
CA HIS A 67 -13.32 2.83 -37.44
C HIS A 67 -13.59 1.32 -37.37
N ALA A 68 -12.69 0.56 -36.76
CA ALA A 68 -12.90 -0.88 -36.59
C ALA A 68 -14.12 -1.18 -35.70
N LEU A 69 -14.30 -0.42 -34.61
CA LEU A 69 -15.50 -0.55 -33.75
C LEU A 69 -16.78 -0.16 -34.51
N ASP A 70 -16.73 0.89 -35.32
CA ASP A 70 -17.88 1.42 -36.05
C ASP A 70 -18.38 0.47 -37.16
N THR A 71 -17.46 -0.34 -37.72
CA THR A 71 -17.73 -1.22 -38.88
C THR A 71 -17.91 -2.69 -38.47
N CYS A 72 -17.60 -3.06 -37.21
CA CYS A 72 -17.75 -4.41 -36.72
C CYS A 72 -19.22 -4.77 -36.52
N ALA A 73 -19.62 -5.96 -36.93
CA ALA A 73 -20.98 -6.43 -36.74
C ALA A 73 -21.27 -6.79 -35.27
N ALA A 74 -22.49 -6.58 -34.83
CA ALA A 74 -22.94 -7.00 -33.51
C ALA A 74 -22.72 -8.52 -33.30
N GLY A 75 -22.28 -8.89 -32.08
CA GLY A 75 -21.91 -10.26 -31.71
C GLY A 75 -20.46 -10.62 -32.08
N GLN A 76 -19.69 -9.68 -32.60
CA GLN A 76 -18.29 -9.89 -32.95
C GLN A 76 -17.33 -8.98 -32.17
N ALA A 77 -16.01 -9.24 -32.31
CA ALA A 77 -14.97 -8.56 -31.59
C ALA A 77 -13.95 -7.86 -32.50
N VAL A 78 -13.55 -6.64 -32.12
CA VAL A 78 -12.34 -5.97 -32.59
C VAL A 78 -11.19 -6.39 -31.68
N ILE A 79 -10.17 -7.05 -32.25
CA ILE A 79 -9.02 -7.53 -31.49
C ILE A 79 -7.82 -6.61 -31.70
N LEU A 80 -7.27 -6.11 -30.61
CA LEU A 80 -5.99 -5.41 -30.59
C LEU A 80 -4.90 -6.42 -30.22
N ARG A 81 -3.88 -6.57 -31.09
CA ARG A 81 -2.84 -7.60 -30.93
C ARG A 81 -1.44 -7.04 -31.07
N SER A 82 -0.54 -7.50 -30.21
CA SER A 82 0.89 -7.22 -30.31
C SER A 82 1.52 -7.88 -31.56
N GLN A 83 2.56 -7.24 -32.13
CA GLN A 83 3.32 -7.75 -33.25
C GLN A 83 4.82 -7.63 -32.98
N GLY A 84 5.46 -8.71 -32.63
CA GLY A 84 6.87 -8.72 -32.25
C GLY A 84 7.12 -7.82 -31.04
N GLN A 85 8.03 -6.85 -31.18
CA GLN A 85 8.32 -5.89 -30.10
C GLN A 85 7.34 -4.70 -30.04
N LYS A 86 6.40 -4.61 -30.96
CA LYS A 86 5.36 -3.59 -30.97
C LYS A 86 4.14 -4.15 -30.27
N TYR A 87 3.74 -3.57 -29.16
CA TYR A 87 2.66 -4.08 -28.33
C TYR A 87 1.73 -3.01 -27.78
N VAL A 88 1.98 -1.74 -28.11
CA VAL A 88 1.18 -0.62 -27.63
C VAL A 88 0.35 -0.01 -28.75
N PHE A 89 -0.92 0.22 -28.46
CA PHE A 89 -1.84 1.10 -29.15
C PHE A 89 -1.99 2.36 -28.34
N LEU A 90 -1.67 3.53 -28.88
CA LEU A 90 -1.87 4.82 -28.21
C LEU A 90 -3.16 5.45 -28.70
N THR A 91 -4.07 5.80 -27.78
CA THR A 91 -5.38 6.31 -28.16
C THR A 91 -5.84 7.53 -27.36
N GLY A 92 -6.63 8.39 -27.97
CA GLY A 92 -7.55 9.30 -27.31
C GLY A 92 -8.87 8.60 -26.98
N PRO A 93 -9.94 9.36 -26.67
CA PRO A 93 -11.27 8.82 -26.35
C PRO A 93 -11.85 7.90 -27.43
N LEU A 94 -12.41 6.78 -27.02
CA LEU A 94 -13.10 5.81 -27.87
C LEU A 94 -14.58 5.70 -27.47
N THR A 95 -15.45 5.46 -28.47
CA THR A 95 -16.89 5.20 -28.25
C THR A 95 -17.23 3.79 -28.67
N LEU A 96 -17.76 3.00 -27.73
CA LEU A 96 -18.20 1.62 -27.96
C LEU A 96 -19.47 1.59 -28.81
N ARG A 97 -19.76 0.42 -29.41
CA ARG A 97 -20.95 0.17 -30.23
C ARG A 97 -21.78 -1.00 -29.67
N PRO A 98 -23.10 -0.96 -29.83
CA PRO A 98 -23.97 -2.04 -29.39
C PRO A 98 -23.57 -3.39 -29.97
N GLY A 99 -23.47 -4.41 -29.13
CA GLY A 99 -23.12 -5.79 -29.50
C GLY A 99 -21.66 -6.00 -29.91
N VAL A 100 -20.80 -4.97 -29.93
CA VAL A 100 -19.40 -5.08 -30.30
C VAL A 100 -18.52 -5.21 -29.06
N THR A 101 -17.57 -6.15 -29.10
CA THR A 101 -16.60 -6.36 -28.03
C THR A 101 -15.22 -5.83 -28.45
N LEU A 102 -14.63 -4.98 -27.60
CA LEU A 102 -13.23 -4.61 -27.74
C LEU A 102 -12.37 -5.64 -26.97
N VAL A 103 -11.48 -6.31 -27.69
CA VAL A 103 -10.55 -7.29 -27.08
C VAL A 103 -9.15 -6.73 -27.12
N VAL A 104 -8.53 -6.64 -25.95
CA VAL A 104 -7.09 -6.38 -25.82
C VAL A 104 -6.42 -7.73 -25.57
N ASP A 105 -5.76 -8.25 -26.60
CA ASP A 105 -5.18 -9.58 -26.58
C ASP A 105 -4.01 -9.66 -25.59
N ALA A 106 -3.67 -10.86 -25.15
CA ALA A 106 -2.50 -11.06 -24.29
C ALA A 106 -1.26 -10.36 -24.91
N HIS A 107 -0.38 -9.83 -24.08
CA HIS A 107 0.81 -9.07 -24.51
C HIS A 107 0.54 -7.73 -25.21
N THR A 108 -0.64 -7.17 -25.10
CA THR A 108 -1.05 -5.92 -25.74
C THR A 108 -1.47 -4.88 -24.72
N VAL A 109 -1.07 -3.64 -24.93
CA VAL A 109 -1.46 -2.50 -24.11
C VAL A 109 -2.22 -1.49 -24.94
N LEU A 110 -3.42 -1.11 -24.50
CA LEU A 110 -4.14 0.06 -24.97
C LEU A 110 -3.81 1.23 -24.05
N ALA A 111 -2.91 2.11 -24.45
CA ALA A 111 -2.44 3.23 -23.67
C ALA A 111 -3.20 4.51 -24.00
N ALA A 112 -3.60 5.27 -22.98
CA ALA A 112 -4.22 6.57 -23.13
C ALA A 112 -3.20 7.64 -23.54
N SER A 113 -3.58 8.57 -24.42
CA SER A 113 -2.79 9.76 -24.68
C SER A 113 -2.72 10.65 -23.44
N ARG A 114 -1.56 11.27 -23.21
CA ARG A 114 -1.33 12.26 -22.15
C ARG A 114 -1.68 13.69 -22.56
N ASP A 115 -2.26 13.89 -23.75
CA ASP A 115 -2.71 15.21 -24.21
C ASP A 115 -4.12 15.51 -23.67
N PRO A 116 -4.26 16.41 -22.69
CA PRO A 116 -5.55 16.71 -22.08
C PRO A 116 -6.57 17.30 -23.07
N ARG A 117 -6.12 17.93 -24.15
CA ARG A 117 -7.00 18.54 -25.17
C ARG A 117 -7.85 17.51 -25.89
N LEU A 118 -7.39 16.26 -25.99
CA LEU A 118 -8.17 15.18 -26.62
C LEU A 118 -9.41 14.81 -25.79
N TYR A 119 -9.36 15.06 -24.49
CA TYR A 119 -10.44 14.74 -23.56
C TYR A 119 -11.38 15.94 -23.29
N ASP A 120 -11.13 17.09 -23.85
CA ASP A 120 -11.96 18.27 -23.65
C ASP A 120 -13.44 18.04 -24.05
N LEU A 121 -14.37 18.35 -23.15
CA LEU A 121 -15.79 18.51 -23.49
C LEU A 121 -16.04 19.85 -24.18
N THR A 122 -15.37 20.89 -23.69
CA THR A 122 -15.28 22.20 -24.31
C THR A 122 -13.81 22.64 -24.24
N PRO A 123 -13.28 23.38 -25.23
CA PRO A 123 -11.86 23.71 -25.30
C PRO A 123 -11.29 24.19 -23.95
N GLY A 124 -10.24 23.52 -23.45
CA GLY A 124 -9.56 23.84 -22.20
C GLY A 124 -10.29 23.41 -20.92
N SER A 125 -11.34 22.59 -21.03
CA SER A 125 -12.12 22.15 -19.85
C SER A 125 -11.53 20.94 -19.10
N CYS A 126 -10.60 20.21 -19.72
CA CYS A 126 -9.96 19.02 -19.15
C CYS A 126 -8.51 19.31 -18.72
N GLY A 127 -8.04 18.66 -17.68
CA GLY A 127 -6.68 18.87 -17.16
C GLY A 127 -6.53 20.11 -16.30
N ILE A 128 -7.57 20.51 -15.60
CA ILE A 128 -7.59 21.69 -14.73
C ILE A 128 -8.20 21.40 -13.35
N VAL A 129 -7.87 22.25 -12.40
CA VAL A 129 -8.52 22.34 -11.09
C VAL A 129 -9.47 23.54 -11.08
N GLY A 130 -10.73 23.37 -10.68
CA GLY A 130 -11.75 24.42 -10.70
C GLY A 130 -12.95 24.11 -9.82
N GLU A 131 -13.98 24.92 -9.92
CA GLU A 131 -15.20 24.79 -9.09
C GLU A 131 -16.07 23.58 -9.49
N ARG A 132 -15.95 23.08 -10.71
CA ARG A 132 -16.72 21.94 -11.24
C ARG A 132 -15.80 20.93 -11.91
N GLY A 133 -15.83 19.68 -11.44
CA GLY A 133 -14.99 18.58 -11.91
C GLY A 133 -15.52 17.80 -13.12
N ARG A 134 -16.22 18.43 -14.07
CA ARG A 134 -16.90 17.73 -15.18
C ARG A 134 -16.52 18.31 -16.54
N GLY A 135 -15.21 18.38 -16.83
CA GLY A 135 -14.69 18.96 -18.05
C GLY A 135 -14.13 17.96 -19.07
N CYS A 136 -14.07 16.67 -18.73
CA CYS A 136 -13.39 15.66 -19.54
C CYS A 136 -14.34 14.59 -20.09
N LYS A 137 -14.07 14.14 -21.32
CA LYS A 137 -14.59 12.88 -21.87
C LYS A 137 -13.87 11.71 -21.18
N PRO A 138 -14.52 10.57 -20.94
CA PRO A 138 -13.84 9.36 -20.53
C PRO A 138 -12.94 8.81 -21.65
N LEU A 139 -11.96 7.97 -21.31
CA LEU A 139 -11.12 7.30 -22.30
C LEU A 139 -11.97 6.32 -23.15
N ILE A 140 -12.86 5.57 -22.53
CA ILE A 140 -13.79 4.66 -23.21
C ILE A 140 -15.21 5.01 -22.78
N PHE A 141 -16.06 5.31 -23.71
CA PHE A 141 -17.45 5.68 -23.49
C PHE A 141 -18.42 4.70 -24.15
N GLY A 142 -19.44 4.31 -23.42
CA GLY A 142 -20.56 3.50 -23.94
C GLY A 142 -21.90 4.02 -23.40
N ASP A 143 -22.76 4.53 -24.28
CA ASP A 143 -24.16 4.85 -23.94
C ASP A 143 -25.09 4.09 -24.89
N GLY A 144 -26.06 3.36 -24.32
CA GLY A 144 -26.93 2.46 -25.10
C GLY A 144 -26.19 1.25 -25.71
N VAL A 145 -25.09 0.84 -25.12
CA VAL A 145 -24.24 -0.27 -25.62
C VAL A 145 -24.73 -1.59 -25.08
N GLN A 146 -25.78 -2.13 -25.67
CA GLN A 146 -26.36 -3.41 -25.27
C GLN A 146 -25.50 -4.59 -25.74
N ASN A 147 -25.26 -5.58 -24.86
CA ASN A 147 -24.51 -6.82 -25.14
C ASN A 147 -23.12 -6.58 -25.72
N GLY A 148 -22.50 -5.44 -25.42
CA GLY A 148 -21.10 -5.14 -25.74
C GLY A 148 -20.13 -5.67 -24.69
N GLY A 149 -18.84 -5.47 -24.93
CA GLY A 149 -17.86 -5.91 -23.94
C GLY A 149 -16.46 -5.29 -24.10
N ILE A 150 -15.66 -5.42 -23.04
CA ILE A 150 -14.22 -5.19 -23.03
C ILE A 150 -13.59 -6.46 -22.44
N MET A 151 -12.81 -7.17 -23.24
CA MET A 151 -12.32 -8.50 -22.87
C MET A 151 -10.85 -8.69 -23.25
N GLY A 152 -10.25 -9.77 -22.80
CA GLY A 152 -8.90 -10.21 -23.14
C GLY A 152 -7.95 -10.18 -21.94
N GLU A 153 -6.77 -10.74 -22.13
CA GLU A 153 -5.74 -10.82 -21.07
C GLU A 153 -4.67 -9.71 -21.18
N GLY A 154 -4.87 -8.74 -22.07
CA GLY A 154 -4.05 -7.55 -22.17
C GLY A 154 -4.41 -6.49 -21.14
N SER A 155 -3.90 -5.26 -21.34
CA SER A 155 -4.14 -4.18 -20.40
C SER A 155 -4.58 -2.87 -21.07
N ILE A 156 -5.39 -2.09 -20.34
CA ILE A 156 -5.71 -0.70 -20.63
C ILE A 156 -4.99 0.16 -19.59
N ASP A 157 -4.04 0.98 -20.03
CA ASP A 157 -3.26 1.87 -19.18
C ASP A 157 -3.64 3.33 -19.45
N ALA A 158 -4.35 3.95 -18.51
CA ALA A 158 -4.76 5.35 -18.69
C ALA A 158 -3.71 6.36 -18.22
N ARG A 159 -2.53 5.91 -17.76
CA ARG A 159 -1.32 6.72 -17.55
C ARG A 159 -1.52 7.90 -16.60
N GLY A 160 -2.34 7.72 -15.56
CA GLY A 160 -2.71 8.77 -14.58
C GLY A 160 -1.52 9.42 -13.88
N GLY A 161 -0.46 8.68 -13.61
CA GLY A 161 0.77 9.15 -12.98
C GLY A 161 1.83 9.70 -13.93
N ALA A 162 1.59 9.65 -15.26
CA ALA A 162 2.54 10.20 -16.22
C ALA A 162 2.30 11.71 -16.45
N LYS A 163 3.38 12.51 -16.59
CA LYS A 163 3.26 13.96 -16.87
C LYS A 163 2.45 14.22 -18.11
N LEU A 164 1.54 15.18 -18.06
CA LEU A 164 0.74 15.62 -19.20
C LEU A 164 1.63 16.26 -20.27
N LEU A 165 1.25 16.13 -21.54
CA LEU A 165 2.04 16.71 -22.63
C LEU A 165 2.06 18.24 -22.53
N GLY A 166 3.29 18.79 -22.45
CA GLY A 166 3.51 20.23 -22.31
C GLY A 166 3.25 20.79 -20.92
N GLN A 167 3.11 19.93 -19.91
CA GLN A 167 2.91 20.33 -18.50
C GLN A 167 3.87 19.56 -17.58
N GLU A 168 4.13 20.11 -16.40
CA GLU A 168 4.97 19.49 -15.36
C GLU A 168 4.15 18.69 -14.33
N VAL A 169 2.83 18.59 -14.51
CA VAL A 169 1.90 17.89 -13.61
C VAL A 169 1.36 16.62 -14.25
N THR A 170 0.95 15.69 -13.42
CA THR A 170 0.23 14.46 -13.77
C THR A 170 -1.28 14.65 -13.52
N TRP A 171 -2.13 13.71 -13.96
CA TRP A 171 -3.53 13.69 -13.59
C TRP A 171 -3.71 13.55 -12.07
N TRP A 172 -2.87 12.77 -11.40
CA TRP A 172 -2.94 12.59 -9.94
C TRP A 172 -2.48 13.82 -9.17
N ASP A 173 -1.51 14.60 -9.70
CA ASP A 173 -1.14 15.89 -9.11
C ASP A 173 -2.31 16.87 -9.14
N LEU A 174 -3.10 16.88 -10.22
CA LEU A 174 -4.31 17.72 -10.31
C LEU A 174 -5.35 17.30 -9.26
N ALA A 175 -5.54 15.99 -9.05
CA ALA A 175 -6.45 15.48 -8.02
C ALA A 175 -5.97 15.87 -6.62
N HIS A 176 -4.67 15.77 -6.35
CA HIS A 176 -4.09 16.20 -5.08
C HIS A 176 -4.24 17.73 -4.86
N GLN A 177 -3.93 18.53 -5.86
CA GLN A 177 -4.09 20.00 -5.80
C GLN A 177 -5.54 20.39 -5.55
N ALA A 178 -6.49 19.74 -6.22
CA ALA A 178 -7.92 19.98 -6.00
C ALA A 178 -8.32 19.72 -4.54
N LYS A 179 -7.86 18.63 -3.96
CA LYS A 179 -8.12 18.29 -2.55
C LYS A 179 -7.53 19.32 -1.57
N VAL A 180 -6.29 19.76 -1.82
CA VAL A 180 -5.62 20.78 -0.99
C VAL A 180 -6.34 22.13 -1.07
N LEU A 181 -6.88 22.48 -2.24
CA LEU A 181 -7.56 23.76 -2.48
C LEU A 181 -9.06 23.73 -2.18
N ASP A 182 -9.60 22.61 -1.72
CA ASP A 182 -11.05 22.36 -1.56
C ASP A 182 -11.84 22.68 -2.85
N LYS A 183 -11.30 22.21 -3.99
CA LYS A 183 -11.85 22.36 -5.33
C LYS A 183 -12.08 21.03 -5.99
N SER A 184 -12.56 21.04 -7.22
CA SER A 184 -12.78 19.87 -8.04
C SER A 184 -11.72 19.74 -9.13
N GLN A 185 -11.23 18.51 -9.37
CA GLN A 185 -10.39 18.21 -10.53
C GLN A 185 -11.25 17.87 -11.74
N SER A 186 -10.83 18.33 -12.93
CA SER A 186 -11.33 17.87 -14.23
C SER A 186 -10.34 16.90 -14.83
N VAL A 187 -10.52 15.59 -14.54
CA VAL A 187 -9.73 14.49 -15.04
C VAL A 187 -10.63 13.46 -15.72
N PRO A 188 -10.16 12.73 -16.77
CA PRO A 188 -10.97 11.69 -17.40
C PRO A 188 -11.16 10.47 -16.47
N SER A 189 -12.35 9.89 -16.48
CA SER A 189 -12.51 8.49 -16.05
C SER A 189 -12.02 7.54 -17.14
N MET A 190 -11.66 6.30 -16.76
CA MET A 190 -11.19 5.34 -17.76
C MET A 190 -12.34 4.80 -18.59
N ILE A 191 -13.35 4.21 -17.95
CA ILE A 191 -14.50 3.61 -18.64
C ILE A 191 -15.79 4.17 -18.04
N SER A 192 -16.64 4.73 -18.87
CA SER A 192 -17.96 5.21 -18.47
C SER A 192 -19.04 4.54 -19.31
N LEU A 193 -19.88 3.75 -18.65
CA LEU A 193 -20.98 3.00 -19.24
C LEU A 193 -22.31 3.55 -18.76
N ARG A 194 -23.26 3.72 -19.69
CA ARG A 194 -24.60 4.16 -19.40
C ARG A 194 -25.58 3.42 -20.30
N HIS A 195 -26.69 2.92 -19.74
CA HIS A 195 -27.65 2.07 -20.49
C HIS A 195 -26.94 0.96 -21.27
N ALA A 196 -25.95 0.32 -20.64
CA ALA A 196 -25.10 -0.69 -21.27
C ALA A 196 -25.56 -2.10 -20.86
N ASP A 197 -26.83 -2.42 -21.17
CA ASP A 197 -27.46 -3.66 -20.73
C ASP A 197 -26.76 -4.89 -21.29
N GLY A 198 -26.48 -5.87 -20.41
CA GLY A 198 -25.78 -7.09 -20.77
C GLY A 198 -24.27 -6.92 -21.03
N PHE A 199 -23.66 -5.79 -20.60
CA PHE A 199 -22.25 -5.51 -20.84
C PHE A 199 -21.33 -6.44 -20.05
N THR A 200 -20.24 -6.88 -20.69
CA THR A 200 -19.30 -7.83 -20.07
C THR A 200 -17.86 -7.33 -20.10
N MET A 201 -17.21 -7.34 -18.95
CA MET A 201 -15.76 -7.21 -18.80
C MET A 201 -15.15 -8.55 -18.40
N TYR A 202 -14.13 -9.00 -19.13
CA TYR A 202 -13.58 -10.34 -18.91
C TYR A 202 -12.06 -10.37 -19.00
N LYS A 203 -11.41 -10.76 -17.90
CA LYS A 203 -9.96 -10.96 -17.73
C LYS A 203 -9.07 -9.73 -18.02
N ILE A 204 -9.64 -8.62 -18.41
CA ILE A 204 -8.90 -7.39 -18.75
C ILE A 204 -8.20 -6.81 -17.51
N THR A 205 -7.01 -6.25 -17.73
CA THR A 205 -6.28 -5.49 -16.70
C THR A 205 -6.47 -3.99 -16.95
N LEU A 206 -6.92 -3.25 -15.93
CA LEU A 206 -7.08 -1.79 -15.95
C LEU A 206 -6.01 -1.16 -15.06
N ARG A 207 -5.26 -0.20 -15.59
CA ARG A 207 -4.13 0.41 -14.89
C ARG A 207 -4.17 1.93 -14.92
N ASN A 208 -3.71 2.53 -13.83
CA ASN A 208 -3.36 3.94 -13.77
C ASN A 208 -4.47 4.88 -14.24
N SER A 209 -5.71 4.68 -13.80
CA SER A 209 -6.79 5.60 -14.13
C SER A 209 -6.52 6.99 -13.56
N PRO A 210 -6.76 8.07 -14.31
CA PRO A 210 -6.74 9.45 -13.79
C PRO A 210 -7.79 9.72 -12.72
N GLY A 211 -8.95 9.08 -12.81
CA GLY A 211 -10.06 9.09 -11.88
C GLY A 211 -10.69 7.71 -11.80
N PHE A 212 -12.02 7.60 -11.74
CA PHE A 212 -12.72 6.32 -11.67
C PHE A 212 -12.33 5.37 -12.81
N HIS A 213 -12.11 4.08 -12.49
CA HIS A 213 -11.80 3.09 -13.53
C HIS A 213 -13.05 2.70 -14.31
N VAL A 214 -14.10 2.26 -13.64
CA VAL A 214 -15.33 1.76 -14.29
C VAL A 214 -16.56 2.32 -13.62
N SER A 215 -17.26 3.23 -14.29
CA SER A 215 -18.58 3.70 -13.85
C SER A 215 -19.67 3.03 -14.68
N VAL A 216 -20.64 2.39 -14.02
CA VAL A 216 -21.74 1.67 -14.66
C VAL A 216 -23.05 2.28 -14.19
N ASN A 217 -23.75 3.00 -15.06
CA ASN A 217 -24.96 3.72 -14.69
C ASN A 217 -26.17 3.30 -15.50
N LEU A 218 -27.35 3.25 -14.84
CA LEU A 218 -28.64 2.98 -15.49
C LEU A 218 -28.61 1.71 -16.37
N THR A 219 -27.93 0.66 -15.92
CA THR A 219 -27.62 -0.55 -16.67
C THR A 219 -28.31 -1.76 -16.05
N ASP A 220 -28.92 -2.60 -16.86
CA ASP A 220 -29.51 -3.88 -16.48
C ASP A 220 -28.64 -5.02 -17.00
N GLY A 221 -27.95 -5.70 -16.11
CA GLY A 221 -27.07 -6.80 -16.49
C GLY A 221 -25.64 -6.35 -16.82
N PHE A 222 -24.79 -6.24 -15.79
CA PHE A 222 -23.36 -6.01 -15.95
C PHE A 222 -22.57 -7.19 -15.36
N THR A 223 -21.53 -7.62 -16.06
CA THR A 223 -20.65 -8.69 -15.56
C THR A 223 -19.19 -8.24 -15.65
N ALA A 224 -18.46 -8.26 -14.52
CA ALA A 224 -17.01 -8.20 -14.46
C ALA A 224 -16.48 -9.54 -13.93
N TRP A 225 -15.69 -10.23 -14.74
CA TRP A 225 -15.20 -11.57 -14.40
C TRP A 225 -13.69 -11.66 -14.60
N GLY A 226 -12.95 -11.94 -13.53
CA GLY A 226 -11.49 -12.07 -13.58
C GLY A 226 -10.76 -10.76 -13.93
N VAL A 227 -11.39 -9.61 -13.68
CA VAL A 227 -10.84 -8.29 -13.97
C VAL A 227 -9.74 -7.97 -12.96
N LYS A 228 -8.64 -7.37 -13.42
CA LYS A 228 -7.59 -6.85 -12.55
C LYS A 228 -7.60 -5.33 -12.63
N ILE A 229 -7.63 -4.66 -11.49
CA ILE A 229 -7.56 -3.19 -11.41
C ILE A 229 -6.36 -2.82 -10.54
N MET A 230 -5.50 -1.93 -11.04
CA MET A 230 -4.27 -1.57 -10.35
C MET A 230 -3.95 -0.07 -10.52
N THR A 231 -3.97 0.63 -9.40
CA THR A 231 -3.60 2.05 -9.28
C THR A 231 -3.01 2.28 -7.90
N PRO A 232 -2.01 3.16 -7.72
CA PRO A 232 -1.40 3.41 -6.42
C PRO A 232 -2.40 3.87 -5.37
N LYS A 233 -2.21 3.44 -4.12
CA LYS A 233 -3.00 3.88 -2.95
C LYS A 233 -3.07 5.41 -2.80
N THR A 234 -2.05 6.12 -3.28
CA THR A 234 -1.96 7.60 -3.21
C THR A 234 -2.73 8.32 -4.30
N ALA A 235 -3.26 7.62 -5.30
CA ALA A 235 -4.01 8.20 -6.41
C ALA A 235 -5.48 8.41 -6.02
N SER A 236 -5.83 9.60 -5.55
CA SER A 236 -7.17 9.93 -5.06
C SER A 236 -8.25 9.80 -6.15
N ASN A 237 -9.46 9.38 -5.74
CA ASN A 237 -10.64 9.21 -6.60
C ASN A 237 -10.43 8.21 -7.76
N THR A 238 -9.63 7.20 -7.54
CA THR A 238 -9.41 6.11 -8.51
C THR A 238 -10.22 4.87 -8.17
N ASP A 239 -11.51 5.07 -7.89
CA ASP A 239 -12.47 4.00 -7.59
C ASP A 239 -12.40 2.90 -8.64
N GLY A 240 -12.54 1.63 -8.23
CA GLY A 240 -12.42 0.48 -9.11
C GLY A 240 -13.66 0.26 -9.98
N ILE A 241 -14.74 -0.28 -9.42
CA ILE A 241 -15.99 -0.50 -10.13
C ILE A 241 -17.14 0.15 -9.36
N ASP A 242 -17.79 1.11 -9.99
CA ASP A 242 -18.88 1.92 -9.44
C ASP A 242 -20.21 1.65 -10.12
N PRO A 243 -21.00 0.70 -9.64
CA PRO A 243 -22.40 0.57 -10.07
C PRO A 243 -23.24 1.72 -9.52
N GLY A 244 -23.83 2.49 -10.42
CA GLY A 244 -24.75 3.58 -10.11
C GLY A 244 -26.13 3.35 -10.73
N SER A 245 -27.18 3.31 -9.90
CA SER A 245 -28.57 3.15 -10.37
C SER A 245 -28.77 2.01 -11.37
N SER A 246 -28.15 0.86 -11.10
CA SER A 246 -28.10 -0.30 -12.00
C SER A 246 -28.56 -1.56 -11.28
N ARG A 247 -28.89 -2.61 -12.02
CA ARG A 247 -29.34 -3.89 -11.46
C ARG A 247 -28.81 -5.10 -12.22
N ASN A 248 -28.93 -6.28 -11.61
CA ASN A 248 -28.45 -7.55 -12.16
C ASN A 248 -26.93 -7.48 -12.46
N ILE A 249 -26.15 -7.29 -11.40
CA ILE A 249 -24.71 -7.06 -11.49
C ILE A 249 -23.98 -8.24 -10.88
N THR A 250 -22.97 -8.74 -11.59
CA THR A 250 -22.04 -9.74 -11.06
C THR A 250 -20.61 -9.24 -11.22
N ILE A 251 -19.88 -9.15 -10.10
CA ILE A 251 -18.41 -8.91 -10.07
C ILE A 251 -17.78 -10.14 -9.43
N ALA A 252 -17.00 -10.91 -10.21
CA ALA A 252 -16.49 -12.18 -9.75
C ALA A 252 -15.02 -12.42 -10.13
N TYR A 253 -14.28 -13.14 -9.26
CA TYR A 253 -12.91 -13.61 -9.46
C TYR A 253 -11.93 -12.48 -9.79
N SER A 254 -12.19 -11.26 -9.31
CA SER A 254 -11.42 -10.05 -9.65
C SER A 254 -10.44 -9.71 -8.54
N SER A 255 -9.33 -9.08 -8.93
CA SER A 255 -8.28 -8.57 -8.04
C SER A 255 -8.24 -7.05 -8.18
N ILE A 256 -8.55 -6.32 -7.11
CA ILE A 256 -8.71 -4.86 -7.16
C ILE A 256 -7.77 -4.19 -6.14
N ASN A 257 -6.97 -3.24 -6.64
CA ASN A 257 -6.06 -2.40 -5.86
C ASN A 257 -6.19 -0.96 -6.35
N THR A 258 -6.71 -0.06 -5.54
CA THR A 258 -7.03 1.31 -5.93
C THR A 258 -6.53 2.34 -4.93
N GLY A 259 -6.70 3.61 -5.23
CA GLY A 259 -6.47 4.73 -4.31
C GLY A 259 -7.76 5.30 -3.70
N ASP A 260 -8.91 4.66 -3.96
CA ASP A 260 -10.21 4.98 -3.39
C ASP A 260 -11.05 3.69 -3.24
N ASP A 261 -12.37 3.73 -3.34
CA ASP A 261 -13.24 2.55 -3.17
C ASP A 261 -12.91 1.44 -4.20
N ASP A 262 -12.74 0.18 -3.77
CA ASP A 262 -12.46 -0.92 -4.70
C ASP A 262 -13.72 -1.32 -5.49
N VAL A 263 -14.84 -1.46 -4.80
CA VAL A 263 -16.18 -1.53 -5.38
C VAL A 263 -17.11 -0.61 -4.59
N CYS A 264 -17.80 0.29 -5.28
CA CYS A 264 -18.69 1.24 -4.62
C CYS A 264 -20.05 1.39 -5.27
N LEU A 265 -21.10 0.99 -4.58
CA LEU A 265 -22.49 1.19 -5.03
C LEU A 265 -22.88 2.66 -4.84
N LYS A 266 -23.22 3.34 -5.94
CA LYS A 266 -23.56 4.78 -5.98
C LYS A 266 -24.95 5.02 -6.56
N PRO A 267 -26.03 4.54 -5.90
CA PRO A 267 -27.39 4.85 -6.33
C PRO A 267 -27.64 6.36 -6.30
N ASN A 268 -28.45 6.85 -7.20
CA ASN A 268 -28.86 8.24 -7.25
C ASN A 268 -30.37 8.34 -7.40
N ARG A 269 -30.91 9.56 -7.43
CA ARG A 269 -32.35 9.80 -7.48
C ARG A 269 -33.08 9.16 -8.65
N ALA A 270 -32.38 8.75 -9.72
CA ALA A 270 -33.02 8.14 -10.88
C ALA A 270 -33.45 6.71 -10.60
N ALA A 271 -32.61 5.93 -9.89
CA ALA A 271 -32.91 4.55 -9.49
C ALA A 271 -31.94 4.07 -8.41
N GLY A 272 -32.29 2.97 -7.73
CA GLY A 272 -31.45 2.25 -6.80
C GLY A 272 -30.40 1.39 -7.49
N VAL A 273 -29.61 0.68 -6.67
CA VAL A 273 -28.80 -0.45 -7.08
C VAL A 273 -29.38 -1.70 -6.46
N SER A 274 -29.69 -2.72 -7.27
CA SER A 274 -30.35 -3.94 -6.78
C SER A 274 -29.88 -5.21 -7.51
N ASN A 275 -30.13 -6.38 -6.90
CA ASN A 275 -29.79 -7.68 -7.44
C ASN A 275 -28.30 -7.80 -7.83
N MET A 276 -27.42 -7.57 -6.86
CA MET A 276 -25.97 -7.57 -7.09
C MET A 276 -25.26 -8.68 -6.35
N SER A 277 -24.31 -9.31 -7.02
CA SER A 277 -23.44 -10.35 -6.48
C SER A 277 -21.96 -9.99 -6.67
N VAL A 278 -21.20 -9.99 -5.57
CA VAL A 278 -19.74 -9.77 -5.53
C VAL A 278 -19.10 -11.04 -4.98
N LEU A 279 -18.49 -11.86 -5.85
CA LEU A 279 -18.18 -13.25 -5.55
C LEU A 279 -16.70 -13.58 -5.80
N HIS A 280 -16.01 -14.20 -4.82
CA HIS A 280 -14.63 -14.68 -4.98
C HIS A 280 -13.64 -13.60 -5.41
N ASN A 281 -13.68 -12.44 -4.75
CA ASN A 281 -12.81 -11.33 -5.10
C ASN A 281 -11.71 -11.09 -4.04
N HIS A 282 -10.64 -10.42 -4.45
CA HIS A 282 -9.54 -10.00 -3.59
C HIS A 282 -9.33 -8.49 -3.71
N PHE A 283 -9.49 -7.77 -2.58
CA PHE A 283 -9.21 -6.33 -2.50
C PHE A 283 -7.93 -6.10 -1.70
N TYR A 284 -7.13 -5.14 -2.15
CA TYR A 284 -5.82 -4.84 -1.57
C TYR A 284 -5.80 -3.45 -0.96
N ALA A 285 -5.04 -2.50 -1.54
CA ALA A 285 -5.16 -1.12 -1.11
C ALA A 285 -6.48 -0.53 -1.63
N GLY A 286 -6.90 0.59 -1.05
CA GLY A 286 -8.14 1.26 -1.41
C GLY A 286 -9.06 1.44 -0.21
N HIS A 287 -10.34 1.64 -0.47
CA HIS A 287 -11.35 1.81 0.59
C HIS A 287 -12.34 0.64 0.67
N GLY A 288 -11.97 -0.53 0.19
CA GLY A 288 -12.70 -1.78 0.35
C GLY A 288 -14.05 -1.83 -0.39
N MET A 289 -14.98 -2.62 0.19
CA MET A 289 -16.34 -2.78 -0.32
C MET A 289 -17.27 -1.71 0.25
N SER A 290 -17.70 -0.76 -0.56
CA SER A 290 -18.43 0.43 -0.12
C SER A 290 -19.82 0.55 -0.72
N ILE A 291 -20.75 1.10 0.06
CA ILE A 291 -22.04 1.63 -0.38
C ILE A 291 -22.07 3.12 -0.06
N GLY A 292 -22.34 3.95 -1.04
CA GLY A 292 -22.46 5.41 -0.85
C GLY A 292 -21.21 6.19 -1.30
N SER A 293 -21.13 7.45 -0.96
CA SER A 293 -21.91 8.27 0.00
C SER A 293 -23.31 8.69 -0.48
N GLY A 294 -23.64 8.76 -1.77
CA GLY A 294 -25.01 8.90 -2.23
C GLY A 294 -25.74 7.57 -2.11
N THR A 295 -26.84 7.54 -1.34
CA THR A 295 -27.71 6.37 -1.17
C THR A 295 -29.18 6.70 -1.46
N ASP A 296 -29.46 7.87 -2.01
CA ASP A 296 -30.81 8.43 -2.19
C ASP A 296 -31.70 7.65 -3.20
N GLY A 297 -31.11 6.79 -4.02
CA GLY A 297 -31.86 5.83 -4.84
C GLY A 297 -32.18 4.48 -4.16
N GLY A 298 -31.53 4.22 -3.02
CA GLY A 298 -31.61 2.96 -2.28
C GLY A 298 -30.70 1.85 -2.79
N VAL A 299 -30.43 0.90 -1.92
CA VAL A 299 -29.69 -0.35 -2.24
C VAL A 299 -30.44 -1.52 -1.62
N ASP A 300 -30.68 -2.55 -2.43
CA ASP A 300 -31.29 -3.80 -1.97
C ASP A 300 -30.74 -5.02 -2.69
N HIS A 301 -30.96 -6.22 -2.12
CA HIS A 301 -30.55 -7.49 -2.68
C HIS A 301 -29.08 -7.53 -3.09
N LEU A 302 -28.16 -7.23 -2.13
CA LEU A 302 -26.71 -7.34 -2.30
C LEU A 302 -26.17 -8.59 -1.59
N LEU A 303 -25.43 -9.42 -2.31
CA LEU A 303 -24.59 -10.48 -1.74
C LEU A 303 -23.11 -10.20 -2.04
N VAL A 304 -22.31 -10.14 -1.01
CA VAL A 304 -20.84 -10.18 -1.07
C VAL A 304 -20.42 -11.50 -0.45
N GLU A 305 -19.78 -12.36 -1.21
CA GLU A 305 -19.38 -13.69 -0.73
C GLU A 305 -17.96 -14.05 -1.16
N ASP A 306 -17.21 -14.66 -0.23
CA ASP A 306 -15.84 -15.10 -0.43
C ASP A 306 -14.92 -13.95 -0.88
N LEU A 307 -14.86 -12.93 -0.02
CA LEU A 307 -14.03 -11.73 -0.22
C LEU A 307 -12.86 -11.72 0.76
N SER A 308 -11.66 -11.45 0.27
CA SER A 308 -10.52 -11.08 1.11
C SER A 308 -10.15 -9.60 0.93
N ILE A 309 -9.87 -8.90 2.04
CA ILE A 309 -9.44 -7.50 2.05
C ILE A 309 -8.13 -7.40 2.83
N ASP A 310 -7.04 -6.98 2.18
CA ASP A 310 -5.71 -6.92 2.78
C ASP A 310 -5.01 -5.58 2.50
N GLY A 311 -4.89 -4.74 3.52
CA GLY A 311 -4.15 -3.47 3.45
C GLY A 311 -4.94 -2.27 2.93
N ALA A 312 -6.27 -2.38 2.79
CA ALA A 312 -7.15 -1.26 2.49
C ALA A 312 -7.31 -0.30 3.70
N ASP A 313 -7.77 0.92 3.46
CA ASP A 313 -8.09 1.84 4.55
C ASP A 313 -9.43 1.51 5.21
N ASN A 314 -10.38 0.98 4.46
CA ASN A 314 -11.65 0.49 4.96
C ASN A 314 -11.91 -0.94 4.45
N GLY A 315 -12.70 -1.69 5.22
CA GLY A 315 -13.12 -3.03 4.84
C GLY A 315 -14.53 -3.06 4.25
N LEU A 316 -15.53 -3.46 5.04
CA LEU A 316 -16.94 -3.39 4.68
C LEU A 316 -17.52 -2.05 5.14
N ARG A 317 -18.04 -1.27 4.22
CA ARG A 317 -18.44 0.10 4.51
C ARG A 317 -19.79 0.50 3.93
N ILE A 318 -20.68 1.06 4.76
CA ILE A 318 -21.86 1.82 4.34
C ILE A 318 -21.73 3.25 4.88
N LYS A 319 -21.70 4.23 3.99
CA LYS A 319 -21.49 5.65 4.34
C LYS A 319 -22.51 6.52 3.65
N SER A 320 -23.14 7.45 4.37
CA SER A 320 -24.03 8.47 3.81
C SER A 320 -24.20 9.63 4.78
N ASP A 321 -25.02 10.61 4.41
CA ASP A 321 -25.42 11.73 5.25
C ASP A 321 -26.83 12.23 4.83
N PRO A 322 -27.52 13.05 5.65
CA PRO A 322 -28.87 13.51 5.37
C PRO A 322 -29.05 14.37 4.11
N SER A 323 -27.96 14.80 3.44
CA SER A 323 -28.06 15.53 2.17
C SER A 323 -28.31 14.61 0.97
N ARG A 324 -28.03 13.29 1.10
CA ARG A 324 -28.03 12.28 0.02
C ARG A 324 -28.34 10.86 0.48
N GLY A 325 -28.97 10.74 1.64
CA GLY A 325 -29.35 9.47 2.23
C GLY A 325 -30.54 8.79 1.54
N GLY A 326 -30.73 7.53 1.84
CA GLY A 326 -31.82 6.66 1.40
C GLY A 326 -31.77 5.32 2.12
N LEU A 327 -32.65 4.39 1.73
CA LEU A 327 -32.75 3.07 2.35
C LEU A 327 -31.72 2.12 1.78
N VAL A 328 -30.90 1.54 2.67
CA VAL A 328 -30.01 0.44 2.37
C VAL A 328 -30.50 -0.77 3.18
N HIS A 329 -30.91 -1.82 2.52
CA HIS A 329 -31.43 -3.02 3.17
C HIS A 329 -31.18 -4.31 2.35
N ASP A 330 -31.41 -5.47 2.99
CA ASP A 330 -31.18 -6.78 2.39
C ASP A 330 -29.76 -6.90 1.80
N VAL A 331 -28.78 -6.64 2.66
CA VAL A 331 -27.34 -6.70 2.34
C VAL A 331 -26.70 -7.81 3.14
N THR A 332 -26.08 -8.75 2.45
CA THR A 332 -25.37 -9.87 3.09
C THR A 332 -23.90 -9.86 2.71
N TYR A 333 -23.05 -9.85 3.73
CA TYR A 333 -21.62 -10.10 3.61
C TYR A 333 -21.32 -11.46 4.22
N ARG A 334 -20.85 -12.40 3.40
CA ARG A 334 -20.63 -13.80 3.79
C ARG A 334 -19.22 -14.26 3.47
N ASN A 335 -18.61 -15.03 4.40
CA ASN A 335 -17.28 -15.61 4.22
C ASN A 335 -16.21 -14.58 3.88
N VAL A 336 -16.10 -13.50 4.68
CA VAL A 336 -15.18 -12.38 4.44
C VAL A 336 -14.01 -12.42 5.42
N CYS A 337 -12.79 -12.30 4.87
CA CYS A 337 -11.54 -12.20 5.62
C CYS A 337 -10.92 -10.80 5.48
N ILE A 338 -10.59 -10.16 6.61
CA ILE A 338 -10.07 -8.79 6.64
C ILE A 338 -8.81 -8.74 7.50
N ARG A 339 -7.70 -8.22 6.95
CA ARG A 339 -6.48 -7.96 7.72
C ARG A 339 -5.77 -6.68 7.25
N ASN A 340 -4.95 -6.10 8.14
CA ASN A 340 -4.19 -4.88 7.85
C ASN A 340 -5.08 -3.71 7.38
N VAL A 341 -6.31 -3.62 7.91
CA VAL A 341 -7.31 -2.62 7.54
C VAL A 341 -7.57 -1.71 8.71
N ARG A 342 -7.38 -0.40 8.52
CA ARG A 342 -7.54 0.60 9.58
C ARG A 342 -8.98 0.67 10.11
N ASN A 343 -9.97 0.57 9.22
CA ASN A 343 -11.39 0.64 9.56
C ASN A 343 -12.12 -0.58 8.98
N PRO A 344 -12.04 -1.75 9.63
CA PRO A 344 -12.51 -3.01 9.04
C PRO A 344 -14.02 -3.08 8.81
N LEU A 345 -14.82 -2.53 9.72
CA LEU A 345 -16.29 -2.50 9.62
C LEU A 345 -16.80 -1.09 9.92
N VAL A 346 -17.44 -0.45 8.94
CA VAL A 346 -17.90 0.95 9.05
C VAL A 346 -19.32 1.10 8.52
N PHE A 347 -20.27 1.30 9.41
CA PHE A 347 -21.67 1.59 9.08
C PHE A 347 -22.03 2.92 9.69
N THR A 348 -22.04 4.01 8.87
CA THR A 348 -22.24 5.37 9.37
C THR A 348 -23.13 6.23 8.47
N PRO A 349 -24.23 6.77 9.00
CA PRO A 349 -25.05 7.79 8.36
C PRO A 349 -24.54 9.23 8.59
N HIS A 350 -23.36 9.38 9.21
CA HIS A 350 -22.74 10.67 9.57
C HIS A 350 -21.43 10.89 8.79
N TYR A 351 -21.42 10.56 7.49
CA TYR A 351 -20.20 10.62 6.68
C TYR A 351 -19.68 12.05 6.52
N THR A 352 -20.56 13.04 6.41
CA THR A 352 -20.21 14.46 6.40
C THR A 352 -21.11 15.26 7.34
N VAL A 353 -20.78 16.54 7.55
CA VAL A 353 -21.60 17.46 8.36
C VAL A 353 -22.76 18.08 7.59
N PHE A 354 -22.99 17.70 6.35
CA PHE A 354 -24.07 18.24 5.53
C PHE A 354 -25.42 17.81 6.07
N LYS A 355 -26.35 18.77 6.13
CA LYS A 355 -27.72 18.59 6.58
C LYS A 355 -28.65 18.45 5.38
N GLY A 356 -29.76 17.76 5.57
CA GLY A 356 -30.79 17.57 4.56
C GLY A 356 -31.99 16.84 5.14
N ASP A 357 -32.93 16.50 4.28
CA ASP A 357 -34.20 15.85 4.58
C ASP A 357 -34.25 14.40 4.06
N ARG A 358 -33.13 13.90 3.55
CA ARG A 358 -32.98 12.52 3.05
C ARG A 358 -32.30 11.67 4.11
N LEU A 359 -33.09 10.87 4.80
CA LEU A 359 -32.61 10.09 5.91
C LEU A 359 -31.88 8.83 5.42
N PRO A 360 -30.59 8.66 5.73
CA PRO A 360 -29.89 7.40 5.50
C PRO A 360 -30.37 6.36 6.53
N ILE A 361 -31.07 5.34 6.05
CA ILE A 361 -31.62 4.27 6.88
C ILE A 361 -30.95 2.95 6.50
N TYR A 362 -30.35 2.28 7.48
CA TYR A 362 -29.66 1.00 7.27
C TYR A 362 -30.30 -0.08 8.12
N ARG A 363 -30.87 -1.09 7.48
CA ARG A 363 -31.50 -2.23 8.17
C ARG A 363 -31.35 -3.51 7.36
N ASP A 364 -31.64 -4.62 7.98
CA ASP A 364 -31.54 -5.96 7.34
C ASP A 364 -30.15 -6.20 6.73
N ILE A 365 -29.11 -5.76 7.45
CA ILE A 365 -27.70 -5.96 7.11
C ILE A 365 -27.23 -7.23 7.83
N THR A 366 -26.65 -8.16 7.11
CA THR A 366 -26.14 -9.42 7.69
C THR A 366 -24.65 -9.58 7.42
N LEU A 367 -23.88 -9.77 8.50
CA LEU A 367 -22.51 -10.26 8.45
C LEU A 367 -22.50 -11.73 8.87
N GLU A 368 -22.11 -12.63 7.98
CA GLU A 368 -22.10 -14.08 8.18
C GLU A 368 -20.69 -14.64 7.91
N ASN A 369 -20.07 -15.28 8.90
CA ASN A 369 -18.70 -15.79 8.79
C ASN A 369 -17.71 -14.68 8.39
N VAL A 370 -17.61 -13.62 9.16
CA VAL A 370 -16.64 -12.51 8.93
C VAL A 370 -15.54 -12.58 9.97
N HIS A 371 -14.29 -12.59 9.53
CA HIS A 371 -13.13 -12.65 10.41
C HIS A 371 -12.17 -11.47 10.16
N VAL A 372 -11.97 -10.65 11.19
CA VAL A 372 -11.04 -9.53 11.21
C VAL A 372 -9.81 -9.91 12.03
N LEU A 373 -8.66 -10.05 11.36
CA LEU A 373 -7.43 -10.58 11.95
C LEU A 373 -6.49 -9.50 12.55
N SER A 374 -6.75 -8.23 12.29
CA SER A 374 -5.91 -7.11 12.76
C SER A 374 -6.73 -6.11 13.56
N PRO A 375 -6.14 -5.39 14.51
CA PRO A 375 -6.84 -4.32 15.21
C PRO A 375 -7.27 -3.21 14.25
N GLY A 376 -8.35 -2.48 14.60
CA GLY A 376 -8.85 -1.39 13.78
C GLY A 376 -9.96 -0.59 14.46
N ALA A 377 -10.55 0.36 13.74
CA ALA A 377 -11.69 1.13 14.21
C ALA A 377 -13.01 0.56 13.65
N PHE A 378 -13.86 0.10 14.53
CA PHE A 378 -15.18 -0.45 14.23
C PHE A 378 -16.25 0.61 14.46
N THR A 379 -17.14 0.81 13.49
CA THR A 379 -18.17 1.84 13.55
C THR A 379 -19.55 1.26 13.25
N PHE A 380 -20.45 1.32 14.24
CA PHE A 380 -21.83 0.84 14.15
C PHE A 380 -22.77 1.95 14.60
N LEU A 381 -23.14 2.85 13.69
CA LEU A 381 -23.94 4.02 13.99
C LEU A 381 -25.28 4.01 13.27
N GLY A 382 -26.37 4.23 13.99
CA GLY A 382 -27.64 4.69 13.44
C GLY A 382 -27.64 6.20 13.23
N LEU A 383 -28.64 6.73 12.56
CA LEU A 383 -28.79 8.16 12.35
C LEU A 383 -29.20 8.88 13.64
N ASP A 384 -30.15 8.32 14.35
CA ASP A 384 -30.69 8.78 15.62
C ASP A 384 -31.48 7.65 16.31
N ALA A 385 -32.14 7.97 17.44
CA ALA A 385 -32.89 7.01 18.23
C ALA A 385 -34.09 6.38 17.49
N ASP A 386 -34.64 7.08 16.49
CA ASP A 386 -35.79 6.61 15.69
C ASP A 386 -35.36 5.87 14.41
N HIS A 387 -34.12 6.07 13.98
CA HIS A 387 -33.54 5.52 12.77
C HIS A 387 -32.25 4.76 13.08
N LYS A 388 -32.41 3.68 13.85
CA LYS A 388 -31.28 2.83 14.29
C LYS A 388 -30.72 2.00 13.14
N LEU A 389 -29.42 1.71 13.23
CA LEU A 389 -28.77 0.69 12.41
C LEU A 389 -29.32 -0.69 12.80
N GLY A 390 -29.95 -1.40 11.86
CA GLY A 390 -30.39 -2.80 12.01
C GLY A 390 -29.39 -3.78 11.41
N ILE A 391 -28.64 -4.53 12.24
CA ILE A 391 -27.59 -5.41 11.77
C ILE A 391 -27.57 -6.76 12.49
N LYS A 392 -27.32 -7.84 11.75
CA LYS A 392 -27.13 -9.18 12.27
C LYS A 392 -25.66 -9.60 12.15
N LEU A 393 -25.10 -10.08 13.26
CA LEU A 393 -23.75 -10.62 13.35
C LEU A 393 -23.82 -12.14 13.60
N ASP A 394 -23.59 -12.91 12.54
CA ASP A 394 -23.63 -14.38 12.55
C ASP A 394 -22.22 -14.91 12.34
N ASN A 395 -21.59 -15.42 13.37
CA ASN A 395 -20.20 -15.91 13.34
C ASN A 395 -19.17 -14.82 12.97
N VAL A 396 -19.23 -13.66 13.62
CA VAL A 396 -18.30 -12.55 13.38
C VAL A 396 -17.22 -12.51 14.46
N PHE A 397 -15.96 -12.57 14.03
CA PHE A 397 -14.78 -12.56 14.91
C PHE A 397 -13.86 -11.38 14.62
N ALA A 398 -13.27 -10.83 15.68
CA ALA A 398 -12.19 -9.87 15.64
C ALA A 398 -11.11 -10.31 16.65
N ASP A 399 -9.89 -10.61 16.17
CA ASP A 399 -8.85 -11.22 17.00
C ASP A 399 -8.31 -10.28 18.07
N ASP A 400 -8.07 -9.02 17.72
CA ASP A 400 -7.45 -8.04 18.62
C ASP A 400 -8.40 -6.88 18.98
N GLN A 401 -9.40 -7.19 19.79
CA GLN A 401 -10.34 -6.17 20.27
C GLN A 401 -9.72 -5.25 21.33
N GLN A 402 -8.68 -5.69 22.03
CA GLN A 402 -8.04 -4.91 23.09
C GLN A 402 -7.32 -3.66 22.51
N HIS A 403 -6.77 -3.76 21.31
CA HIS A 403 -6.12 -2.65 20.63
C HIS A 403 -7.01 -2.01 19.55
N SER A 404 -8.29 -2.34 19.53
CA SER A 404 -9.28 -1.80 18.59
C SER A 404 -10.11 -0.70 19.22
N LEU A 405 -10.63 0.20 18.36
CA LEU A 405 -11.54 1.26 18.76
C LEU A 405 -12.97 0.91 18.36
N PHE A 406 -13.95 1.28 19.17
CA PHE A 406 -15.36 1.02 18.92
C PHE A 406 -16.18 2.30 19.02
N TYR A 407 -16.92 2.62 17.97
CA TYR A 407 -17.84 3.75 17.87
C TYR A 407 -19.23 3.18 17.62
N ASN A 408 -20.04 3.04 18.68
CA ASN A 408 -21.34 2.36 18.62
C ASN A 408 -22.42 3.25 19.24
N GLN A 409 -23.43 3.56 18.46
CA GLN A 409 -24.57 4.38 18.91
C GLN A 409 -25.81 4.11 18.05
N ASP A 410 -26.99 4.14 18.67
CA ASP A 410 -28.28 4.03 17.98
C ASP A 410 -28.35 2.78 17.06
N ALA A 411 -28.10 1.59 17.60
CA ALA A 411 -28.07 0.35 16.83
C ALA A 411 -28.90 -0.77 17.46
N GLU A 412 -29.49 -1.59 16.61
CA GLU A 412 -30.16 -2.85 16.95
C GLU A 412 -29.34 -4.00 16.36
N ILE A 413 -28.65 -4.73 17.24
CA ILE A 413 -27.71 -5.79 16.85
C ILE A 413 -28.31 -7.14 17.24
N THR A 414 -28.47 -8.03 16.27
CA THR A 414 -28.84 -9.43 16.52
C THR A 414 -27.61 -10.31 16.38
N ILE A 415 -27.27 -11.11 17.38
CA ILE A 415 -26.13 -12.03 17.37
C ILE A 415 -26.62 -13.46 17.14
N GLY A 416 -26.04 -14.16 16.19
CA GLY A 416 -26.32 -15.57 15.91
C GLY A 416 -27.11 -15.84 14.62
N PRO A 417 -27.41 -17.12 14.30
CA PRO A 417 -27.39 -18.28 15.19
C PRO A 417 -25.99 -18.76 15.65
N SER A 418 -24.90 -18.47 14.94
CA SER A 418 -23.54 -18.75 15.43
C SER A 418 -22.96 -17.51 16.12
N ARG A 419 -22.55 -17.64 17.39
CA ARG A 419 -21.99 -16.51 18.15
C ARG A 419 -20.51 -16.40 17.87
N GLY A 420 -20.09 -15.27 17.31
CA GLY A 420 -18.69 -14.85 17.32
C GLY A 420 -18.28 -14.18 18.62
N ASN A 421 -17.13 -13.52 18.60
CA ASN A 421 -16.63 -12.75 19.75
C ASN A 421 -16.93 -11.24 19.66
N LEU A 422 -17.50 -10.74 18.56
CA LEU A 422 -17.81 -9.33 18.37
C LEU A 422 -19.22 -9.01 18.88
N ALA A 423 -19.31 -8.17 19.90
CA ALA A 423 -20.57 -7.72 20.50
C ALA A 423 -20.47 -6.21 20.83
N PRO A 424 -20.63 -5.31 19.84
CA PRO A 424 -20.43 -3.88 20.00
C PRO A 424 -21.48 -3.28 20.96
N ALA A 425 -21.08 -2.78 22.11
CA ALA A 425 -21.93 -2.09 23.06
C ALA A 425 -21.74 -0.57 22.99
N GLY A 426 -22.78 0.21 23.26
CA GLY A 426 -22.73 1.67 23.21
C GLY A 426 -24.04 2.34 23.59
N ASP A 427 -24.11 3.65 23.43
CA ASP A 427 -25.29 4.43 23.77
C ASP A 427 -26.47 4.10 22.85
N ASN A 428 -27.63 3.78 23.47
CA ASN A 428 -28.85 3.37 22.76
C ASN A 428 -28.64 2.16 21.80
N VAL A 429 -27.67 1.28 22.13
CA VAL A 429 -27.41 0.03 21.42
C VAL A 429 -28.13 -1.11 22.13
N SER A 430 -29.01 -1.81 21.41
CA SER A 430 -29.65 -3.04 21.89
C SER A 430 -29.03 -4.27 21.25
N ILE A 431 -28.63 -5.24 22.07
CA ILE A 431 -28.06 -6.52 21.61
C ILE A 431 -29.03 -7.64 21.96
N THR A 432 -29.50 -8.37 20.96
CA THR A 432 -30.33 -9.55 21.14
C THR A 432 -29.63 -10.79 20.59
N GLN A 433 -29.94 -11.96 21.16
CA GLN A 433 -29.43 -13.22 20.64
C GLN A 433 -30.53 -13.94 19.83
N ALA A 434 -30.17 -14.43 18.67
CA ALA A 434 -31.08 -15.24 17.87
C ALA A 434 -31.47 -16.53 18.62
N PRO A 435 -32.72 -17.01 18.51
CA PRO A 435 -33.14 -18.25 19.17
C PRO A 435 -32.25 -19.44 18.78
N GLY A 436 -31.86 -20.25 19.76
CA GLY A 436 -31.02 -21.43 19.52
C GLY A 436 -29.54 -21.13 19.24
N SER A 437 -29.06 -19.91 19.51
CA SER A 437 -27.66 -19.52 19.26
C SER A 437 -26.67 -20.44 19.98
N ALA A 438 -25.70 -20.95 19.22
CA ALA A 438 -24.55 -21.73 19.68
C ALA A 438 -23.25 -20.96 19.51
N GLU A 439 -22.18 -21.41 20.15
CA GLU A 439 -20.85 -20.82 19.98
C GLU A 439 -20.31 -21.18 18.58
N GLY A 440 -19.87 -20.15 17.86
CA GLY A 440 -19.30 -20.28 16.52
C GLY A 440 -17.79 -20.54 16.55
N LYS A 441 -17.20 -20.59 15.37
CA LYS A 441 -15.74 -20.67 15.19
C LYS A 441 -15.30 -19.66 14.14
N PRO A 442 -14.12 -19.01 14.32
CA PRO A 442 -13.62 -18.07 13.32
C PRO A 442 -13.43 -18.74 11.96
N LEU A 443 -13.72 -18.00 10.92
CA LEU A 443 -13.47 -18.42 9.54
C LEU A 443 -11.96 -18.59 9.32
N GLU A 444 -11.55 -19.70 8.70
CA GLU A 444 -10.16 -19.92 8.30
C GLU A 444 -9.78 -18.99 7.13
N CYS A 445 -8.82 -18.09 7.37
CA CYS A 445 -8.50 -17.00 6.44
C CYS A 445 -7.13 -17.12 5.75
N ASP A 446 -6.20 -17.89 6.25
CA ASP A 446 -4.79 -17.92 5.78
C ASP A 446 -4.67 -18.17 4.28
N ALA A 447 -5.42 -19.12 3.75
CA ALA A 447 -5.39 -19.47 2.32
C ALA A 447 -6.16 -18.48 1.41
N ARG A 448 -6.89 -17.52 2.00
CA ARG A 448 -7.70 -16.55 1.25
C ARG A 448 -6.94 -15.28 0.89
N PHE A 449 -5.84 -15.00 1.58
CA PHE A 449 -4.99 -13.87 1.27
C PHE A 449 -3.92 -14.25 0.25
N VAL A 450 -4.27 -14.09 -1.02
CA VAL A 450 -3.35 -14.34 -2.13
C VAL A 450 -2.65 -13.04 -2.53
N PRO A 451 -1.39 -13.07 -2.98
CA PRO A 451 -0.71 -11.89 -3.52
C PRO A 451 -1.48 -11.32 -4.71
N PHE A 452 -1.43 -9.99 -4.91
CA PHE A 452 -1.95 -9.42 -6.15
C PHE A 452 -1.25 -10.07 -7.35
N PRO A 453 -1.99 -10.45 -8.41
CA PRO A 453 -1.39 -11.07 -9.58
C PRO A 453 -0.27 -10.18 -10.15
N SER A 454 0.96 -10.68 -10.16
CA SER A 454 2.13 -9.93 -10.58
C SER A 454 2.01 -9.45 -12.03
N LEU A 455 2.32 -8.18 -12.27
CA LEU A 455 2.45 -7.64 -13.63
C LEU A 455 3.74 -8.13 -14.31
N ALA A 456 4.73 -8.59 -13.54
CA ALA A 456 5.93 -9.22 -14.10
C ALA A 456 5.60 -10.51 -14.87
N THR A 457 4.43 -11.09 -14.64
CA THR A 457 3.87 -12.14 -15.49
C THR A 457 2.99 -11.56 -16.61
N ALA A 458 2.78 -10.23 -16.59
CA ALA A 458 2.14 -9.56 -17.71
C ALA A 458 3.06 -9.67 -18.92
N PRO A 459 2.55 -10.14 -20.00
CA PRO A 459 3.33 -10.48 -21.18
C PRO A 459 4.01 -9.30 -21.85
N GLU A 460 3.60 -8.08 -21.56
CA GLU A 460 4.32 -6.89 -22.00
C GLU A 460 5.74 -6.79 -21.43
N LEU A 461 6.02 -7.50 -20.34
CA LEU A 461 7.34 -7.60 -19.70
C LEU A 461 8.01 -8.95 -19.96
N ALA A 462 7.24 -9.99 -20.28
CA ALA A 462 7.78 -11.31 -20.62
C ALA A 462 8.59 -11.25 -21.92
N GLY A 463 9.91 -11.38 -21.82
CA GLY A 463 10.83 -11.39 -22.94
C GLY A 463 11.38 -10.01 -23.36
N LYS A 464 11.16 -8.96 -22.55
CA LYS A 464 11.68 -7.60 -22.78
C LYS A 464 12.61 -7.09 -21.70
N VAL A 465 12.59 -7.72 -20.54
CA VAL A 465 13.72 -7.66 -19.62
C VAL A 465 14.81 -8.49 -20.26
N PRO A 466 16.00 -7.93 -20.54
CA PRO A 466 17.12 -8.76 -20.95
C PRO A 466 17.26 -9.92 -19.98
N PRO A 467 17.52 -11.16 -20.41
CA PRO A 467 17.64 -12.31 -19.51
C PRO A 467 18.72 -12.15 -18.42
N GLU A 468 19.51 -11.10 -18.51
CA GLU A 468 20.57 -10.72 -17.58
C GLU A 468 20.13 -9.74 -16.49
N ASP A 469 18.94 -9.10 -16.62
CA ASP A 469 18.44 -8.11 -15.67
C ASP A 469 17.32 -8.74 -14.80
N ASN A 470 17.75 -9.33 -13.67
CA ASN A 470 16.84 -9.95 -12.69
C ASN A 470 16.23 -8.91 -11.72
N ASN A 471 16.14 -7.63 -12.12
CA ASN A 471 15.66 -6.54 -11.31
C ASN A 471 14.13 -6.46 -11.33
N LEU A 472 13.54 -6.03 -10.19
CA LEU A 472 12.15 -5.61 -10.10
C LEU A 472 12.09 -4.09 -10.12
N TYR A 473 11.27 -3.52 -10.99
CA TYR A 473 11.16 -2.07 -11.16
C TYR A 473 9.92 -1.54 -10.45
N ILE A 474 10.12 -0.61 -9.52
CA ILE A 474 9.06 0.00 -8.72
C ILE A 474 8.96 1.47 -9.07
N ALA A 475 7.75 1.94 -9.36
CA ALA A 475 7.48 3.34 -9.66
C ALA A 475 6.11 3.77 -9.15
N ALA A 476 6.07 4.79 -8.31
CA ALA A 476 4.83 5.32 -7.75
C ALA A 476 3.88 5.91 -8.80
N ASP A 477 4.41 6.29 -9.97
CA ASP A 477 3.65 6.80 -11.11
C ASP A 477 3.06 5.72 -12.02
N GLY A 478 3.26 4.44 -11.67
CA GLY A 478 2.75 3.30 -12.43
C GLY A 478 3.56 2.91 -13.66
N THR A 479 4.74 3.49 -13.87
CA THR A 479 5.63 3.14 -15.00
C THR A 479 6.50 1.92 -14.71
N GLY A 480 6.55 1.44 -13.45
CA GLY A 480 7.27 0.25 -13.04
C GLY A 480 6.43 -1.04 -13.11
N ASP A 481 7.05 -2.14 -12.70
CA ASP A 481 6.39 -3.45 -12.53
C ASP A 481 5.45 -3.43 -11.32
N PHE A 482 5.79 -2.62 -10.32
CA PHE A 482 5.08 -2.47 -9.06
C PHE A 482 4.94 -0.99 -8.69
N TYR A 483 3.85 -0.67 -7.99
CA TYR A 483 3.69 0.65 -7.33
C TYR A 483 4.23 0.68 -5.91
N SER A 484 4.33 -0.50 -5.30
CA SER A 484 4.63 -0.71 -3.89
C SER A 484 5.94 -1.47 -3.77
N VAL A 485 6.83 -0.96 -2.94
CA VAL A 485 8.11 -1.62 -2.64
C VAL A 485 7.84 -2.91 -1.87
N GLN A 486 6.87 -2.92 -0.93
CA GLN A 486 6.52 -4.13 -0.19
C GLN A 486 5.98 -5.22 -1.10
N ARG A 487 5.12 -4.88 -2.06
CA ARG A 487 4.60 -5.88 -3.01
C ARG A 487 5.70 -6.48 -3.90
N ALA A 488 6.69 -5.67 -4.27
CA ALA A 488 7.87 -6.20 -4.95
C ALA A 488 8.68 -7.12 -4.03
N LEU A 489 8.85 -6.77 -2.75
CA LEU A 489 9.49 -7.62 -1.75
C LEU A 489 8.76 -8.95 -1.55
N ASP A 490 7.42 -8.94 -1.51
CA ASP A 490 6.60 -10.15 -1.32
C ASP A 490 6.89 -11.22 -2.39
N VAL A 491 7.12 -10.81 -3.63
CA VAL A 491 7.40 -11.72 -4.77
C VAL A 491 8.88 -11.87 -5.09
N ALA A 492 9.75 -11.01 -4.53
CA ALA A 492 11.18 -11.06 -4.76
C ALA A 492 11.75 -12.42 -4.36
N LYS A 493 12.73 -12.88 -5.11
CA LYS A 493 13.58 -14.03 -4.77
C LYS A 493 14.82 -13.53 -4.06
N GLU A 494 15.44 -14.43 -3.29
CA GLU A 494 16.74 -14.15 -2.69
C GLU A 494 17.75 -13.69 -3.76
N GLY A 495 18.50 -12.64 -3.47
CA GLY A 495 19.49 -12.06 -4.38
C GLY A 495 18.95 -11.07 -5.42
N GLN A 496 17.66 -10.78 -5.41
CA GLN A 496 17.09 -9.80 -6.36
C GLN A 496 17.34 -8.35 -5.98
N VAL A 497 17.37 -7.51 -7.02
CA VAL A 497 17.50 -6.06 -6.92
C VAL A 497 16.14 -5.41 -7.17
N LEU A 498 15.71 -4.56 -6.24
CA LEU A 498 14.54 -3.71 -6.36
C LEU A 498 15.00 -2.30 -6.79
N MET A 499 14.73 -1.95 -8.03
CA MET A 499 15.03 -0.64 -8.61
C MET A 499 13.86 0.31 -8.37
N VAL A 500 14.01 1.22 -7.41
CA VAL A 500 12.93 2.13 -6.98
C VAL A 500 13.10 3.48 -7.67
N SER A 501 12.14 3.86 -8.47
CA SER A 501 12.11 5.16 -9.15
C SER A 501 11.84 6.31 -8.16
N PRO A 502 12.26 7.55 -8.48
CA PRO A 502 11.89 8.71 -7.70
C PRO A 502 10.39 8.78 -7.42
N GLY A 503 10.02 9.06 -6.18
CA GLY A 503 8.63 9.10 -5.73
C GLY A 503 8.52 8.96 -4.21
N VAL A 504 7.31 9.11 -3.68
CA VAL A 504 7.00 8.91 -2.26
C VAL A 504 6.18 7.62 -2.11
N TYR A 505 6.73 6.69 -1.36
CA TYR A 505 6.14 5.36 -1.09
C TYR A 505 5.73 5.32 0.39
N ARG A 506 4.43 5.57 0.66
CA ARG A 506 3.89 5.56 2.02
C ARG A 506 3.46 4.14 2.39
N GLU A 507 4.40 3.38 2.93
CA GLU A 507 4.21 1.97 3.27
C GLU A 507 5.15 1.53 4.39
N VAL A 508 4.90 0.37 4.97
CA VAL A 508 5.81 -0.30 5.90
C VAL A 508 6.48 -1.45 5.17
N LEU A 509 7.81 -1.50 5.23
CA LEU A 509 8.57 -2.58 4.60
C LEU A 509 9.06 -3.61 5.62
N THR A 510 8.93 -4.87 5.23
CA THR A 510 9.56 -6.01 5.91
C THR A 510 10.48 -6.73 4.93
N VAL A 511 11.77 -6.75 5.23
CA VAL A 511 12.80 -7.43 4.43
C VAL A 511 13.28 -8.65 5.21
N ASP A 512 12.74 -9.80 4.87
CA ASP A 512 13.03 -11.11 5.49
C ASP A 512 13.79 -12.07 4.58
N LYS A 513 13.99 -11.73 3.31
CA LYS A 513 14.71 -12.50 2.31
C LYS A 513 16.15 -12.02 2.19
N LYS A 514 17.11 -12.96 2.17
CA LYS A 514 18.56 -12.67 2.13
C LYS A 514 18.99 -12.08 0.80
N ASN A 515 20.09 -11.33 0.85
CA ASN A 515 20.77 -10.79 -0.34
C ASN A 515 19.89 -9.82 -1.16
N ILE A 516 18.86 -9.21 -0.57
CA ILE A 516 18.02 -8.22 -1.23
C ILE A 516 18.76 -6.88 -1.34
N THR A 517 18.65 -6.27 -2.50
CA THR A 517 19.09 -4.88 -2.74
C THR A 517 17.87 -4.00 -3.00
N ILE A 518 17.77 -2.87 -2.30
CA ILE A 518 16.82 -1.79 -2.61
C ILE A 518 17.63 -0.56 -3.00
N ARG A 519 17.49 -0.09 -4.24
CA ARG A 519 18.24 1.05 -4.73
C ARG A 519 17.43 1.95 -5.66
N SER A 520 17.75 3.26 -5.67
CA SER A 520 17.27 4.16 -6.69
C SER A 520 18.34 4.41 -7.76
N ASN A 521 17.88 4.60 -9.00
CA ASN A 521 18.74 5.05 -10.10
C ASN A 521 19.01 6.57 -10.07
N ASN A 522 18.36 7.30 -9.16
CA ASN A 522 18.63 8.70 -8.91
C ASN A 522 19.64 8.84 -7.78
N PRO A 523 20.82 9.48 -7.99
CA PRO A 523 21.83 9.65 -6.93
C PRO A 523 21.38 10.61 -5.82
N ASP A 524 20.40 11.46 -6.04
CA ASP A 524 19.78 12.28 -5.01
C ASP A 524 18.78 11.45 -4.20
N ALA A 525 19.24 10.94 -3.07
CA ALA A 525 18.43 10.08 -2.18
C ALA A 525 17.13 10.76 -1.70
N SER A 526 17.06 12.11 -1.71
CA SER A 526 15.85 12.83 -1.32
C SER A 526 14.69 12.69 -2.29
N LYS A 527 14.93 12.16 -3.48
CA LYS A 527 13.91 11.98 -4.51
C LYS A 527 13.15 10.65 -4.40
N THR A 528 13.69 9.68 -3.67
CA THR A 528 13.07 8.36 -3.51
C THR A 528 12.83 8.12 -2.03
N VAL A 529 11.60 8.33 -1.57
CA VAL A 529 11.25 8.38 -0.15
C VAL A 529 10.31 7.24 0.21
N ILE A 530 10.75 6.40 1.14
CA ILE A 530 9.92 5.38 1.80
C ILE A 530 9.54 5.93 3.16
N VAL A 531 8.24 6.16 3.41
CA VAL A 531 7.77 6.90 4.59
C VAL A 531 6.56 6.24 5.23
N ASN A 532 6.48 6.30 6.56
CA ASN A 532 5.29 5.94 7.33
C ASN A 532 5.22 6.75 8.62
N ASP A 533 4.08 6.74 9.31
CA ASP A 533 3.81 7.51 10.54
C ASP A 533 3.45 6.61 11.73
N ARG A 534 4.09 5.46 11.86
CA ARG A 534 3.87 4.55 12.98
C ARG A 534 4.60 5.01 14.23
N SER A 535 3.98 4.84 15.42
CA SER A 535 4.63 5.13 16.71
C SER A 535 4.60 3.92 17.64
N ALA A 536 5.45 3.94 18.66
CA ALA A 536 5.53 2.89 19.68
C ALA A 536 4.19 2.68 20.38
N GLY A 537 3.52 3.76 20.77
CA GLY A 537 2.24 3.71 21.48
C GLY A 537 1.11 3.09 20.67
N ALA A 538 1.08 3.35 19.37
CA ALA A 538 0.05 2.82 18.47
C ALA A 538 0.33 1.39 17.97
N ASN A 539 1.58 0.89 18.11
CA ASN A 539 1.99 -0.37 17.49
C ASN A 539 2.60 -1.38 18.51
N GLY A 540 2.39 -1.19 19.80
CA GLY A 540 2.80 -2.17 20.81
C GLY A 540 4.30 -2.16 21.13
N GLY A 541 4.99 -1.03 20.93
CA GLY A 541 6.38 -0.82 21.30
C GLY A 541 7.27 -0.25 20.21
N THR A 542 8.42 0.29 20.63
CA THR A 542 9.33 1.03 19.75
C THR A 542 9.76 0.22 18.53
N LEU A 543 10.16 -1.04 18.70
CA LEU A 543 10.64 -1.87 17.59
C LEU A 543 9.56 -2.21 16.55
N HIS A 544 8.30 -2.08 16.91
CA HIS A 544 7.17 -2.30 15.99
C HIS A 544 6.71 -1.02 15.27
N SER A 545 7.35 0.12 15.55
CA SER A 545 7.03 1.40 14.93
C SER A 545 7.80 1.68 13.64
N ALA A 546 8.72 0.81 13.24
CA ALA A 546 9.63 1.09 12.11
C ALA A 546 8.91 1.18 10.76
N THR A 547 9.31 2.15 9.97
CA THR A 547 8.92 2.25 8.55
C THR A 547 9.55 1.10 7.74
N VAL A 548 10.83 0.80 7.97
CA VAL A 548 11.52 -0.32 7.33
C VAL A 548 12.10 -1.26 8.37
N ASN A 549 11.71 -2.54 8.30
CA ASN A 549 12.18 -3.62 9.15
C ASN A 549 13.06 -4.57 8.34
N VAL A 550 14.34 -4.71 8.71
CA VAL A 550 15.28 -5.60 8.03
C VAL A 550 15.78 -6.68 8.99
N THR A 551 15.33 -7.90 8.80
CA THR A 551 15.78 -9.07 9.59
C THR A 551 16.68 -9.99 8.78
N ALA A 552 16.74 -9.82 7.49
CA ALA A 552 17.52 -10.63 6.56
C ALA A 552 18.99 -10.23 6.50
N ASP A 553 19.85 -11.21 6.24
CA ASP A 553 21.28 -11.01 6.06
C ASP A 553 21.63 -10.51 4.66
N ASN A 554 22.78 -9.82 4.55
CA ASN A 554 23.33 -9.29 3.30
C ASN A 554 22.39 -8.32 2.59
N PHE A 555 21.69 -7.50 3.35
CA PHE A 555 20.84 -6.45 2.80
C PHE A 555 21.71 -5.28 2.29
N PHE A 556 21.34 -4.73 1.13
CA PHE A 556 21.98 -3.54 0.59
C PHE A 556 20.92 -2.46 0.24
N ALA A 557 21.14 -1.25 0.68
CA ALA A 557 20.30 -0.10 0.32
C ALA A 557 21.16 1.06 -0.22
N GLU A 558 20.69 1.72 -1.28
CA GLU A 558 21.42 2.80 -1.93
C GLU A 558 20.50 3.88 -2.52
N ASN A 559 20.87 5.15 -2.33
CA ASN A 559 20.23 6.31 -2.95
C ASN A 559 18.75 6.47 -2.59
N ILE A 560 18.33 6.16 -1.37
CA ILE A 560 16.94 6.26 -0.91
C ILE A 560 16.85 7.02 0.42
N THR A 561 15.66 7.55 0.70
CA THR A 561 15.29 8.08 2.02
C THR A 561 14.36 7.08 2.70
N ILE A 562 14.62 6.81 3.96
CA ILE A 562 13.75 6.06 4.87
C ILE A 562 13.33 7.03 5.98
N GLU A 563 12.03 7.28 6.09
CA GLU A 563 11.48 8.32 6.97
C GLU A 563 10.37 7.77 7.85
N ASN A 564 10.35 8.20 9.11
CA ASN A 564 9.15 8.13 9.92
C ASN A 564 8.69 9.56 10.24
N ASP A 565 7.58 9.97 9.64
CA ASP A 565 7.06 11.33 9.73
C ASP A 565 5.98 11.49 10.82
N PHE A 566 5.97 10.61 11.84
CA PHE A 566 4.98 10.63 12.92
C PHE A 566 4.86 11.99 13.59
N ASN A 567 5.97 12.65 13.91
CA ASN A 567 5.94 13.96 14.58
C ASN A 567 5.33 15.05 13.68
N ALA A 568 5.52 14.97 12.37
CA ALA A 568 4.96 15.93 11.43
C ALA A 568 3.45 15.72 11.25
N THR A 569 3.00 14.48 11.27
CA THR A 569 1.57 14.12 11.12
C THR A 569 0.80 14.18 12.45
N HIS A 570 1.50 14.15 13.60
CA HIS A 570 0.94 14.17 14.96
C HIS A 570 1.60 15.25 15.83
N PRO A 571 1.39 16.54 15.57
CA PRO A 571 2.12 17.64 16.25
C PRO A 571 1.86 17.72 17.76
N GLN A 572 0.82 17.06 18.26
CA GLN A 572 0.48 16.99 19.70
C GLN A 572 1.28 15.93 20.48
N LEU A 573 2.08 15.13 19.80
CA LEU A 573 2.97 14.09 20.35
C LEU A 573 2.35 13.31 21.53
N PRO A 574 1.47 12.35 21.28
CA PRO A 574 0.89 11.53 22.34
C PRO A 574 1.95 10.67 23.05
N ALA A 575 1.63 10.09 24.20
CA ALA A 575 2.50 9.15 24.87
C ALA A 575 2.92 7.98 23.96
N GLY A 576 4.20 7.58 23.99
CA GLY A 576 4.71 6.55 23.10
C GLY A 576 5.00 7.06 21.69
N SER A 577 5.42 8.30 21.54
CA SER A 577 5.76 8.92 20.24
C SER A 577 7.11 8.52 19.66
N GLN A 578 7.82 7.56 20.26
CA GLN A 578 9.01 6.95 19.62
C GLN A 578 8.61 6.35 18.25
N ALA A 579 9.41 6.64 17.23
CA ALA A 579 9.01 6.38 15.85
C ALA A 579 10.24 6.10 14.94
N LEU A 580 10.49 4.81 14.69
CA LEU A 580 11.66 4.38 13.92
C LEU A 580 11.47 4.61 12.41
N ALA A 581 12.49 5.18 11.78
CA ALA A 581 12.65 5.04 10.33
C ALA A 581 13.14 3.63 9.98
N LEU A 582 14.20 3.15 10.64
CA LEU A 582 14.78 1.84 10.38
C LEU A 582 14.90 0.99 11.66
N MET A 583 14.47 -0.26 11.57
CA MET A 583 14.87 -1.35 12.47
C MET A 583 15.69 -2.37 11.68
N ILE A 584 16.95 -2.61 12.08
CA ILE A 584 17.86 -3.57 11.43
C ILE A 584 18.45 -4.54 12.45
N THR A 585 18.22 -5.84 12.21
CA THR A 585 18.83 -6.96 12.94
C THR A 585 19.46 -7.98 11.99
N GLY A 586 19.51 -7.70 10.70
CA GLY A 586 20.22 -8.49 9.70
C GLY A 586 21.75 -8.34 9.82
N ASP A 587 22.49 -9.44 9.62
CA ASP A 587 23.95 -9.39 9.57
C ASP A 587 24.47 -8.99 8.19
N ARG A 588 25.61 -8.29 8.14
CA ARG A 588 26.27 -7.79 6.92
C ARG A 588 25.37 -6.89 6.07
N ALA A 589 24.60 -6.03 6.72
CA ALA A 589 23.81 -5.02 6.02
C ALA A 589 24.65 -3.78 5.68
N VAL A 590 24.44 -3.25 4.48
CA VAL A 590 25.15 -2.06 3.97
C VAL A 590 24.14 -1.02 3.52
N PHE A 591 24.34 0.22 3.98
CA PHE A 591 23.57 1.39 3.59
C PHE A 591 24.53 2.43 3.00
N HIS A 592 24.37 2.75 1.72
CA HIS A 592 25.20 3.72 1.02
C HIS A 592 24.38 4.86 0.44
N ASN A 593 24.72 6.11 0.80
CA ASN A 593 23.94 7.29 0.40
C ASN A 593 22.44 7.15 0.73
N VAL A 594 22.15 6.75 1.98
CA VAL A 594 20.76 6.59 2.47
C VAL A 594 20.49 7.70 3.50
N ARG A 595 19.28 8.26 3.45
CA ARG A 595 18.83 9.24 4.43
C ARG A 595 17.86 8.57 5.40
N PHE A 596 18.13 8.69 6.70
CA PHE A 596 17.26 8.21 7.78
C PHE A 596 16.68 9.43 8.49
N LEU A 597 15.37 9.63 8.36
CA LEU A 597 14.69 10.80 8.90
C LEU A 597 13.70 10.40 9.97
N GLY A 598 13.81 11.02 11.13
CA GLY A 598 12.91 10.80 12.26
C GLY A 598 13.14 11.81 13.38
N ASN A 599 12.74 11.45 14.57
CA ASN A 599 12.89 12.29 15.77
C ASN A 599 13.46 11.45 16.91
N GLN A 600 12.65 11.09 17.93
CA GLN A 600 13.10 10.18 18.96
C GLN A 600 13.16 8.75 18.40
N ASP A 601 14.29 8.07 18.65
CA ASP A 601 14.48 6.65 18.25
C ASP A 601 14.47 6.43 16.72
N THR A 602 15.17 7.23 15.92
CA THR A 602 15.12 7.15 14.44
C THR A 602 15.66 5.83 13.88
N LEU A 603 16.81 5.34 14.37
CA LEU A 603 17.54 4.22 13.82
C LEU A 603 17.90 3.20 14.92
N TYR A 604 17.33 2.01 14.83
CA TYR A 604 17.71 0.87 15.66
C TYR A 604 18.65 -0.06 14.91
N ALA A 605 19.90 -0.16 15.37
CA ALA A 605 20.89 -1.10 14.89
C ALA A 605 21.16 -2.13 15.99
N GLY A 606 20.51 -3.30 15.90
CA GLY A 606 20.50 -4.28 16.99
C GLY A 606 20.97 -5.66 16.60
N SER A 607 21.38 -6.44 17.60
CA SER A 607 21.65 -7.87 17.47
C SER A 607 20.34 -8.66 17.30
N ARG A 608 20.47 -9.91 16.86
CA ARG A 608 19.32 -10.81 16.65
C ARG A 608 19.04 -11.64 17.90
N ASN A 609 17.77 -11.89 18.17
CA ASN A 609 17.30 -12.75 19.26
C ASN A 609 17.82 -12.36 20.65
N CYS A 610 18.12 -11.10 20.88
CA CYS A 610 18.62 -10.60 22.14
C CYS A 610 17.51 -10.60 23.20
N SER A 611 17.69 -11.36 24.26
CA SER A 611 16.77 -11.32 25.40
C SER A 611 16.95 -10.02 26.20
N PRO A 612 15.93 -9.58 26.97
CA PRO A 612 16.01 -8.32 27.75
C PRO A 612 17.15 -8.29 28.76
N ASP A 613 17.66 -9.44 29.19
CA ASP A 613 18.79 -9.59 30.10
C ASP A 613 20.15 -9.69 29.36
N GLY A 614 20.16 -9.51 28.06
CA GLY A 614 21.38 -9.57 27.20
C GLY A 614 21.93 -10.97 26.97
N LYS A 615 21.15 -12.01 27.29
CA LYS A 615 21.53 -13.39 26.98
C LYS A 615 21.04 -13.77 25.57
N ASN A 616 21.75 -14.68 24.93
CA ASN A 616 21.42 -15.22 23.61
C ASN A 616 21.44 -14.19 22.46
N CYS A 617 22.05 -13.03 22.64
CA CYS A 617 22.23 -12.08 21.56
C CYS A 617 23.13 -12.67 20.46
N ILE A 618 22.62 -12.75 19.26
CA ILE A 618 23.41 -13.12 18.07
C ILE A 618 23.98 -11.84 17.48
N PRO A 619 25.31 -11.63 17.52
CA PRO A 619 25.93 -10.43 16.98
C PRO A 619 25.60 -10.24 15.50
N THR A 620 25.32 -9.02 15.10
CA THR A 620 25.07 -8.61 13.72
C THR A 620 25.91 -7.38 13.38
N ARG A 621 26.26 -7.22 12.11
CA ARG A 621 27.16 -6.19 11.62
C ARG A 621 26.47 -5.34 10.58
N GLN A 622 26.56 -4.01 10.75
CA GLN A 622 25.98 -3.04 9.82
C GLN A 622 27.00 -1.97 9.46
N TYR A 623 26.97 -1.56 8.20
CA TYR A 623 27.82 -0.50 7.68
C TYR A 623 26.99 0.57 6.99
N PHE A 624 27.16 1.80 7.45
CA PHE A 624 26.49 3.00 6.93
C PHE A 624 27.57 3.92 6.36
N SER A 625 27.50 4.20 5.05
CA SER A 625 28.48 5.07 4.41
C SER A 625 27.82 6.23 3.66
N ASP A 626 28.45 7.40 3.70
CA ASP A 626 28.00 8.59 2.97
C ASP A 626 26.52 8.92 3.19
N SER A 627 25.99 8.59 4.37
CA SER A 627 24.57 8.61 4.70
C SER A 627 24.21 9.80 5.61
N TYR A 628 22.95 10.20 5.58
CA TYR A 628 22.40 11.29 6.38
C TYR A 628 21.45 10.72 7.44
N ILE A 629 21.66 11.06 8.71
CA ILE A 629 20.85 10.54 9.82
C ILE A 629 20.37 11.72 10.66
N ALA A 630 19.06 11.88 10.79
CA ALA A 630 18.45 12.97 11.56
C ALA A 630 17.54 12.46 12.67
N GLY A 631 17.64 13.13 13.83
CA GLY A 631 16.81 12.85 14.99
C GLY A 631 17.12 13.78 16.17
N ASN A 632 16.51 13.52 17.33
CA ASN A 632 16.72 14.37 18.51
C ASN A 632 17.08 13.60 19.78
N VAL A 633 16.34 12.57 20.19
CA VAL A 633 16.63 11.84 21.43
C VAL A 633 16.89 10.38 21.09
N ASP A 634 18.06 9.87 21.54
CA ASP A 634 18.46 8.46 21.38
C ASP A 634 18.32 7.95 19.94
N PHE A 635 18.56 8.83 18.96
CA PHE A 635 18.11 8.57 17.60
C PHE A 635 18.99 7.59 16.82
N ILE A 636 20.12 7.12 17.40
CA ILE A 636 20.90 5.98 16.92
C ILE A 636 21.10 5.04 18.12
N PHE A 637 20.40 3.91 18.15
CA PHE A 637 20.39 3.06 19.32
C PHE A 637 20.37 1.56 18.99
N GLY A 638 20.59 0.70 19.98
CA GLY A 638 20.66 -0.75 19.83
C GLY A 638 22.01 -1.33 20.23
N ASP A 639 22.23 -2.61 19.97
CA ASP A 639 23.35 -3.38 20.46
C ASP A 639 24.12 -4.18 19.39
N SER A 640 23.98 -3.79 18.13
CA SER A 640 24.77 -4.41 17.06
C SER A 640 26.21 -3.92 17.03
N LYS A 641 26.98 -4.45 16.10
CA LYS A 641 28.28 -3.93 15.71
C LYS A 641 28.11 -3.07 14.46
N ALA A 642 27.93 -1.74 14.66
CA ALA A 642 27.62 -0.80 13.60
C ALA A 642 28.77 0.18 13.31
N TYR A 643 29.00 0.48 12.05
CA TYR A 643 30.01 1.41 11.59
C TYR A 643 29.39 2.50 10.72
N PHE A 644 29.63 3.73 11.08
CA PHE A 644 29.16 4.94 10.39
C PHE A 644 30.37 5.65 9.78
N ASP A 645 30.47 5.63 8.45
CA ASP A 645 31.62 6.14 7.72
C ASP A 645 31.22 7.33 6.84
N ARG A 646 31.85 8.49 7.03
CA ARG A 646 31.53 9.74 6.30
C ARG A 646 30.05 10.13 6.34
N CYS A 647 29.38 9.87 7.46
CA CYS A 647 27.97 10.20 7.62
C CYS A 647 27.77 11.64 8.13
N GLU A 648 26.67 12.26 7.71
CA GLU A 648 26.17 13.52 8.29
C GLU A 648 25.09 13.18 9.33
N ILE A 649 25.36 13.53 10.60
CA ILE A 649 24.49 13.26 11.74
C ILE A 649 23.86 14.58 12.18
N HIS A 650 22.56 14.71 11.99
CA HIS A 650 21.82 15.94 12.24
C HIS A 650 20.97 15.87 13.49
N SER A 651 21.23 16.75 14.44
CA SER A 651 20.35 16.96 15.59
C SER A 651 19.21 17.90 15.22
N THR A 652 17.98 17.39 15.26
CA THR A 652 16.77 18.17 14.95
C THR A 652 16.30 18.98 16.15
N ALA A 653 15.41 19.97 15.92
CA ALA A 653 14.92 20.89 16.94
C ALA A 653 14.25 20.18 18.12
N HIS A 654 14.87 20.27 19.29
CA HIS A 654 14.36 19.74 20.55
C HIS A 654 15.06 20.44 21.75
N ALA A 655 14.46 20.35 22.94
CA ALA A 655 15.04 20.88 24.18
C ALA A 655 16.10 19.92 24.76
N GLY A 656 17.28 19.85 24.12
CA GLY A 656 18.37 18.91 24.43
C GLY A 656 18.17 17.56 23.72
N GLY A 657 19.26 16.80 23.52
CA GLY A 657 19.17 15.53 22.80
C GLY A 657 20.36 14.61 23.06
N PHE A 658 20.25 13.42 22.54
CA PHE A 658 21.29 12.39 22.59
C PHE A 658 21.43 11.76 21.21
N ILE A 659 22.64 11.76 20.64
CA ILE A 659 22.92 11.14 19.35
C ILE A 659 22.81 9.62 19.49
N THR A 660 23.48 9.04 20.50
CA THR A 660 23.52 7.61 20.67
C THR A 660 22.93 7.12 22.00
N ALA A 661 22.25 5.95 21.95
CA ALA A 661 21.84 5.16 23.11
C ALA A 661 22.24 3.69 22.87
N GLN A 662 23.54 3.43 22.89
CA GLN A 662 24.07 2.10 22.64
C GLN A 662 23.77 1.16 23.84
N SER A 663 23.46 -0.12 23.57
CA SER A 663 22.93 -1.03 24.56
C SER A 663 23.66 -2.37 24.68
N ARG A 664 24.99 -2.38 24.66
CA ARG A 664 25.80 -3.55 25.00
C ARG A 664 25.52 -3.97 26.44
N HIS A 665 25.09 -5.20 26.64
CA HIS A 665 24.61 -5.72 27.92
C HIS A 665 25.69 -6.24 28.84
N ASN A 666 26.75 -6.81 28.28
CA ASN A 666 27.82 -7.41 29.06
C ASN A 666 29.18 -7.29 28.32
N PRO A 667 30.31 -7.44 29.02
CA PRO A 667 31.63 -7.24 28.44
C PRO A 667 32.02 -8.25 27.36
N ASP A 668 31.36 -9.40 27.29
CA ASP A 668 31.66 -10.45 26.30
C ASP A 668 30.82 -10.32 25.03
N GLN A 669 29.86 -9.42 25.00
CA GLN A 669 29.03 -9.17 23.82
C GLN A 669 29.85 -8.45 22.73
N ASP A 670 29.94 -9.03 21.52
CA ASP A 670 30.59 -8.37 20.36
C ASP A 670 29.67 -7.31 19.76
N SER A 671 29.75 -6.09 20.31
CA SER A 671 28.83 -4.99 20.08
C SER A 671 29.55 -3.66 20.25
N GLY A 672 29.10 -2.65 19.52
CA GLY A 672 29.63 -1.29 19.62
C GLY A 672 29.41 -0.47 18.36
N TYR A 673 29.41 0.84 18.49
CA TYR A 673 29.24 1.77 17.39
C TYR A 673 30.54 2.55 17.14
N VAL A 674 30.95 2.65 15.88
CA VAL A 674 32.08 3.44 15.43
C VAL A 674 31.60 4.50 14.43
N PHE A 675 31.92 5.75 14.70
CA PHE A 675 31.72 6.91 13.80
C PHE A 675 33.06 7.36 13.31
N ASN A 676 33.28 7.33 11.99
CA ASN A 676 34.57 7.71 11.40
C ASN A 676 34.37 8.70 10.25
N HIS A 677 35.13 9.81 10.24
CA HIS A 677 35.01 10.91 9.28
C HIS A 677 33.60 11.50 9.18
N CYS A 678 32.79 11.38 10.24
CA CYS A 678 31.44 11.92 10.30
C CYS A 678 31.43 13.43 10.59
N LYS A 679 30.28 14.06 10.33
CA LYS A 679 30.00 15.45 10.73
C LYS A 679 28.79 15.47 11.64
N LEU A 680 28.91 16.04 12.82
CA LEU A 680 27.81 16.27 13.75
C LEU A 680 27.28 17.69 13.54
N LEU A 681 26.09 17.78 12.97
CA LEU A 681 25.44 19.00 12.53
C LEU A 681 24.15 19.23 13.33
N VAL A 682 23.57 20.40 13.19
CA VAL A 682 22.38 20.80 13.93
C VAL A 682 21.47 21.64 13.06
N ASP A 683 20.17 21.43 13.19
CA ASP A 683 19.18 22.25 12.50
C ASP A 683 19.11 23.66 13.10
N PRO A 684 18.80 24.70 12.29
CA PRO A 684 18.57 26.04 12.78
C PRO A 684 17.49 26.05 13.89
N GLY A 685 17.80 26.75 15.01
CA GLY A 685 16.86 26.89 16.13
C GLY A 685 17.04 25.88 17.27
N VAL A 686 17.91 24.91 17.17
CA VAL A 686 18.32 24.07 18.31
C VAL A 686 19.20 24.94 19.23
N THR A 687 18.73 25.20 20.45
CA THR A 687 19.39 26.08 21.41
C THR A 687 19.95 25.35 22.62
N SER A 688 19.60 24.10 22.80
CA SER A 688 20.05 23.28 23.94
C SER A 688 21.19 22.37 23.52
N PRO A 689 22.15 22.09 24.43
CA PRO A 689 23.27 21.18 24.17
C PRO A 689 22.77 19.78 23.83
N VAL A 690 23.50 19.11 22.93
CA VAL A 690 23.28 17.72 22.52
C VAL A 690 24.46 16.88 22.99
N TYR A 691 24.18 15.73 23.59
CA TYR A 691 25.21 14.79 24.01
C TYR A 691 25.58 13.83 22.89
N LEU A 692 26.84 13.40 22.84
CA LEU A 692 27.29 12.32 21.94
C LEU A 692 26.54 11.01 22.22
N GLY A 693 26.16 10.80 23.48
CA GLY A 693 25.32 9.70 23.87
C GLY A 693 25.13 9.49 25.36
N ARG A 694 24.31 8.50 25.67
CA ARG A 694 24.12 7.99 27.02
C ARG A 694 23.99 6.46 27.00
N PRO A 695 24.38 5.74 28.07
CA PRO A 695 24.39 4.29 28.08
C PRO A 695 23.00 3.71 28.34
N TRP A 696 22.35 3.17 27.32
CA TRP A 696 21.07 2.46 27.55
C TRP A 696 21.30 1.15 28.34
N ARG A 697 22.51 0.57 28.23
CA ARG A 697 22.94 -0.59 29.03
C ARG A 697 24.36 -0.41 29.55
N PRO A 698 24.78 -1.12 30.62
CA PRO A 698 25.98 -0.83 31.39
C PRO A 698 27.29 -0.85 30.60
N TYR A 699 27.40 -1.64 29.54
CA TYR A 699 28.64 -1.78 28.78
C TYR A 699 28.61 -1.07 27.43
N ALA A 700 27.74 -0.06 27.29
CA ALA A 700 27.62 0.71 26.05
C ALA A 700 29.00 1.10 25.49
N THR A 701 29.20 0.87 24.20
CA THR A 701 30.48 1.09 23.52
C THR A 701 30.24 1.98 22.30
N VAL A 702 30.84 3.19 22.31
CA VAL A 702 30.73 4.16 21.20
C VAL A 702 32.05 4.84 20.98
N ILE A 703 32.52 4.88 19.75
CA ILE A 703 33.80 5.47 19.35
C ILE A 703 33.56 6.51 18.26
N PHE A 704 34.05 7.76 18.47
CA PHE A 704 34.11 8.80 17.44
C PHE A 704 35.55 9.00 17.00
N MET A 705 35.80 8.85 15.69
CA MET A 705 37.14 9.05 15.11
C MET A 705 37.06 10.06 13.97
N ASN A 706 38.05 10.94 13.89
CA ASN A 706 38.20 11.95 12.82
C ASN A 706 36.88 12.69 12.52
N THR A 707 36.04 12.90 13.53
CA THR A 707 34.68 13.44 13.39
C THR A 707 34.69 14.96 13.62
N GLU A 708 34.06 15.70 12.73
CA GLU A 708 33.82 17.14 12.87
C GLU A 708 32.57 17.38 13.73
N MET A 709 32.72 18.04 14.88
CA MET A 709 31.69 18.27 15.87
C MET A 709 31.26 19.72 15.91
N GLY A 710 29.99 20.00 15.64
CA GLY A 710 29.39 21.33 15.72
C GLY A 710 29.34 21.86 17.16
N SER A 711 29.17 23.16 17.31
CA SER A 711 29.16 23.87 18.62
C SER A 711 27.99 23.49 19.53
N HIS A 712 26.98 22.75 19.01
CA HIS A 712 25.84 22.24 19.76
C HIS A 712 26.19 21.06 20.65
N ILE A 713 27.34 20.42 20.45
CA ILE A 713 27.77 19.29 21.28
C ILE A 713 28.15 19.76 22.66
N ASP A 714 27.52 19.16 23.69
CA ASP A 714 27.85 19.48 25.09
C ASP A 714 29.32 19.21 25.40
N PRO A 715 30.01 20.11 26.09
CA PRO A 715 31.43 19.94 26.43
C PRO A 715 31.72 18.61 27.15
N ALA A 716 30.82 18.12 28.01
CA ALA A 716 30.98 16.82 28.67
C ALA A 716 30.92 15.62 27.68
N GLY A 717 30.28 15.81 26.54
CA GLY A 717 30.13 14.80 25.51
C GLY A 717 29.13 13.68 25.86
N TRP A 718 29.19 13.16 27.05
CA TRP A 718 28.45 12.00 27.51
C TRP A 718 27.68 12.32 28.79
N ARG A 719 26.61 11.55 29.04
CA ARG A 719 25.79 11.71 30.23
C ARG A 719 25.26 10.36 30.67
N GLU A 720 25.12 10.16 31.99
CA GLU A 720 24.43 8.98 32.57
C GLU A 720 22.98 8.87 32.08
N TRP A 721 22.46 7.65 31.99
CA TRP A 721 21.09 7.38 31.56
C TRP A 721 20.07 8.13 32.43
N HIS A 722 20.16 7.95 33.74
CA HIS A 722 19.43 8.71 34.75
C HIS A 722 20.42 9.24 35.81
N PRO A 723 20.92 10.48 35.70
CA PRO A 723 21.86 11.00 36.63
C PRO A 723 21.39 10.92 38.07
N GLY A 724 22.21 10.31 38.95
CA GLY A 724 21.91 10.08 40.36
C GLY A 724 21.08 8.84 40.68
N GLU A 725 20.59 8.10 39.66
CA GLU A 725 19.81 6.89 39.83
C GLU A 725 20.46 5.63 39.21
N THR A 726 21.28 5.83 38.19
CA THR A 726 22.01 4.75 37.53
C THR A 726 23.52 5.03 37.57
N HIS A 727 24.33 3.98 37.39
CA HIS A 727 25.79 4.01 37.35
C HIS A 727 26.29 3.28 36.10
N SER A 728 25.51 3.28 35.03
CA SER A 728 25.86 2.62 33.78
C SER A 728 27.07 3.23 33.10
N ILE A 729 27.32 4.52 33.32
CA ILE A 729 28.46 5.23 32.76
C ILE A 729 29.80 4.71 33.34
N ASP A 730 29.82 4.11 34.54
CA ASP A 730 31.02 3.61 35.17
C ASP A 730 31.68 2.42 34.44
N THR A 731 30.90 1.76 33.56
CA THR A 731 31.31 0.54 32.85
C THR A 731 31.31 0.67 31.33
N VAL A 732 31.03 1.86 30.79
CA VAL A 732 31.03 2.10 29.35
C VAL A 732 32.43 2.07 28.73
N TYR A 733 32.47 1.93 27.42
CA TYR A 733 33.64 2.24 26.64
C TYR A 733 33.29 3.33 25.62
N TYR A 734 33.42 4.59 26.06
CA TYR A 734 33.27 5.77 25.23
C TYR A 734 34.62 6.29 24.85
N ALA A 735 34.88 6.47 23.54
CA ALA A 735 36.21 6.84 23.07
C ALA A 735 36.16 7.89 21.96
N GLU A 736 37.19 8.71 21.91
CA GLU A 736 37.39 9.67 20.81
C GLU A 736 38.84 9.58 20.27
N PHE A 737 38.97 9.90 18.98
CA PHE A 737 40.27 10.08 18.33
C PHE A 737 40.20 11.18 17.28
N ASN A 738 41.09 12.17 17.38
CA ASN A 738 41.27 13.22 16.38
C ASN A 738 39.94 13.92 15.97
N SER A 739 39.02 14.11 16.92
CA SER A 739 37.81 14.88 16.71
C SER A 739 38.15 16.35 16.50
N THR A 740 37.42 17.05 15.64
CA THR A 740 37.65 18.44 15.24
C THR A 740 36.41 19.31 15.40
N GLY A 741 36.51 20.61 15.18
CA GLY A 741 35.41 21.56 15.28
C GLY A 741 35.13 22.08 16.71
N PRO A 742 34.21 23.04 16.85
CA PRO A 742 33.99 23.75 18.12
C PRO A 742 33.40 22.87 19.23
N GLY A 743 32.75 21.75 18.87
CA GLY A 743 32.22 20.77 19.83
C GLY A 743 33.26 19.74 20.30
N ALA A 744 34.41 19.64 19.67
CA ALA A 744 35.52 18.78 20.08
C ALA A 744 36.32 19.45 21.22
N GLN A 745 35.90 19.20 22.46
CA GLN A 745 36.51 19.82 23.65
C GLN A 745 37.07 18.73 24.58
N PRO A 746 38.21 18.08 24.25
CA PRO A 746 38.72 16.92 24.98
C PRO A 746 38.97 17.18 26.46
N ASP A 747 39.45 18.39 26.83
CA ASP A 747 39.76 18.75 28.21
C ASP A 747 38.49 18.90 29.10
N LYS A 748 37.29 18.90 28.51
CA LYS A 748 36.03 19.09 29.21
C LYS A 748 35.13 17.86 29.14
N ARG A 749 35.57 16.79 28.50
CA ARG A 749 34.84 15.57 28.41
C ARG A 749 34.60 14.91 29.76
N ASP A 750 33.53 14.15 29.86
CA ASP A 750 33.26 13.29 31.00
C ASP A 750 34.51 12.42 31.31
N PRO A 751 34.91 12.24 32.58
CA PRO A 751 36.11 11.49 32.95
C PRO A 751 36.14 10.02 32.44
N HIS A 752 35.01 9.43 32.09
CA HIS A 752 34.95 8.07 31.52
C HIS A 752 35.30 8.03 30.03
N THR A 753 35.64 9.19 29.41
CA THR A 753 36.01 9.24 28.00
C THR A 753 37.46 8.77 27.80
N HIS A 754 37.64 7.80 26.91
CA HIS A 754 38.97 7.33 26.49
C HIS A 754 39.43 8.08 25.25
N PHE A 755 40.70 8.55 25.26
CA PHE A 755 41.32 9.13 24.07
C PHE A 755 42.28 8.10 23.46
N LEU A 756 41.97 7.65 22.24
CA LEU A 756 42.71 6.60 21.57
C LEU A 756 44.05 7.08 21.02
N THR A 757 45.02 6.19 21.00
CA THR A 757 46.29 6.40 20.29
C THR A 757 46.17 5.99 18.81
N PRO A 758 47.06 6.46 17.92
CA PRO A 758 47.11 6.04 16.52
C PRO A 758 47.24 4.54 16.32
N GLU A 759 47.83 3.81 17.28
CA GLU A 759 47.96 2.38 17.24
C GLU A 759 46.61 1.67 17.57
N GLN A 760 45.92 2.21 18.58
CA GLN A 760 44.61 1.66 18.98
C GLN A 760 43.52 1.86 17.92
N VAL A 761 43.62 2.93 17.11
CA VAL A 761 42.63 3.22 16.04
C VAL A 761 42.59 2.14 14.98
N LYS A 762 43.70 1.45 14.69
CA LYS A 762 43.79 0.42 13.64
C LYS A 762 42.81 -0.72 13.83
N GLN A 763 42.46 -1.05 15.07
CA GLN A 763 41.45 -2.07 15.35
C GLN A 763 40.02 -1.66 14.97
N TYR A 764 39.78 -0.34 14.79
CA TYR A 764 38.50 0.25 14.42
C TYR A 764 38.41 0.60 12.94
N GLU A 765 39.41 0.23 12.11
CA GLU A 765 39.23 0.28 10.65
C GLU A 765 38.07 -0.60 10.22
N PRO A 766 37.20 -0.19 9.26
CA PRO A 766 35.95 -0.91 8.96
C PRO A 766 36.17 -2.38 8.57
N SER A 767 37.20 -2.68 7.76
CA SER A 767 37.59 -4.04 7.35
C SER A 767 38.20 -4.86 8.49
N VAL A 768 38.55 -4.27 9.63
CA VAL A 768 39.04 -4.95 10.83
C VAL A 768 37.90 -5.07 11.85
N PHE A 769 37.24 -3.99 12.15
CA PHE A 769 36.16 -3.95 13.15
C PHE A 769 34.96 -4.85 12.77
N LEU A 770 34.57 -4.86 11.49
CA LEU A 770 33.43 -5.62 11.00
C LEU A 770 33.79 -6.98 10.38
N ARG A 771 35.08 -7.37 10.39
CA ARG A 771 35.57 -8.57 9.70
C ARG A 771 34.81 -9.84 10.05
N GLY A 772 34.54 -10.10 11.34
CA GLY A 772 34.01 -11.37 11.81
C GLY A 772 34.90 -12.57 11.47
N SER A 773 34.35 -13.77 11.57
CA SER A 773 35.03 -15.03 11.19
C SER A 773 34.98 -15.29 9.67
N ASP A 774 34.14 -14.60 8.95
CA ASP A 774 33.88 -14.72 7.50
C ASP A 774 34.69 -13.73 6.64
N ASN A 775 35.56 -12.92 7.27
CA ASN A 775 36.38 -11.90 6.64
C ASN A 775 35.58 -10.87 5.82
N TRP A 776 34.39 -10.53 6.28
CA TRP A 776 33.56 -9.55 5.60
C TRP A 776 34.22 -8.17 5.55
N ASP A 777 34.32 -7.62 4.34
CA ASP A 777 34.78 -6.26 4.08
C ASP A 777 33.65 -5.41 3.50
N PRO A 778 32.99 -4.57 4.30
CA PRO A 778 31.86 -3.77 3.87
C PRO A 778 32.20 -2.63 2.92
N THR A 779 33.49 -2.30 2.78
CA THR A 779 33.93 -1.18 1.92
C THR A 779 33.88 -1.55 0.44
N GLN A 780 33.80 -2.85 0.14
CA GLN A 780 33.61 -3.34 -1.22
C GLN A 780 32.11 -3.38 -1.53
N LEU A 781 31.60 -2.25 -1.99
CA LEU A 781 30.18 -2.16 -2.38
C LEU A 781 29.86 -3.11 -3.53
N PRO A 782 28.62 -3.66 -3.61
CA PRO A 782 28.18 -4.45 -4.76
C PRO A 782 28.38 -3.66 -6.05
N LYS A 783 28.95 -4.29 -7.08
CA LYS A 783 29.12 -3.65 -8.38
C LYS A 783 27.73 -3.27 -8.95
N GLN A 784 27.65 -2.08 -9.53
CA GLN A 784 26.46 -1.53 -10.16
C GLN A 784 25.97 -2.38 -11.32
#